data_44e334a82adf56bba6bfc08d53af9dd7
#
_entry.id   44e334a82adf56bba6bfc08d53af9dd7
#
_cell.length_a   1.000
_cell.length_b   1.000
_cell.length_c   1.000
_cell.angle_alpha   90.00
_cell.angle_beta   90.00
_cell.angle_gamma   90.00
#
_symmetry.space_group_name_H-M   'P 1'
#
loop_
_entity.id
_entity.type
_entity.pdbx_description
1 polymer ?
#
loop_
_entity_poly.entity_id
_entity_poly.type
_entity_poly.pdbx_seq_one_letter_code
_entity_poly.pdbx_strand_id
1 'polypeptide(L)'
;MFDIKRKTIEWAGRPLTLETGRIARQADGAVLATYGETVVLATVVYGRAPKPGLDFFPLTVNYQEKTFAAGKIPGGYFKREGRPTEKETLVSRLIDRPIRPLFVKGFKNETQVVVTVLQHDLENDPDVVGMVAASAALTISGVPFMGPIGAARVGVIDGELVLNPTIDQMPTSDLDLVVAGTQDALMMVESEAKELSEDLMLKALMFAHAGMQPVIDAIVDLAEHAAKEPFDFQAEDHSDVVASIKSLVGEEIKTAYTHPGKYDRRSGVDAAKKTAAAALVKTDENPDGVDASKFSAAFKECEAEVLRRDIIENSHRVDGRALDKVRAIVSEVGVLPRTHGSALFTRGETQALVVATLGTGEDEQYIDSLTGTYKESFLLHYNFPPYSVGEAGRMGSPGRREIGHGKLAWRAIRPMLPSKEDFPYTIRLVSEITESNGSSSMATVCGSSLALMDAGVPLARPVSGIAMGLILEPSGEFAILSDILGDEDHLGDMDFKVAGTREGITSLQMDIKVPGITEEIMKQAIAQASAGRLHILDEMDKAMEAPRAELGEFAPKIESIKIAVDKIREVIGSGGKVIREIVEKTGAKIDIGDDGTIKIAANEQEKIEAAKAWIQSIASEPEVGTIYTGKVVKVVDFGAFVNFFGAKDGLVHVSQIALERVANPADVLSEGQEVKVKFLGFDDRGKTKLSMKVVDQETGEDITDKINAERAERGEAPLSEDTGGRPKREGGDRGGDRGRRRRD
;
A
#
# COMPACT_ATOMS: atom_id res chain seq x y z
N MET A 1 -45.54 -8.16 -12.56
CA MET A 1 -44.57 -7.37 -13.31
C MET A 1 -43.15 -7.77 -12.95
N PHE A 2 -42.83 -7.93 -11.68
CA PHE A 2 -41.55 -8.44 -11.17
C PHE A 2 -41.76 -9.79 -10.50
N ASP A 3 -40.91 -10.76 -10.78
CA ASP A 3 -40.83 -12.05 -10.07
C ASP A 3 -39.65 -12.02 -9.12
N ILE A 4 -39.87 -11.41 -7.95
CA ILE A 4 -38.82 -11.15 -6.98
C ILE A 4 -38.64 -12.36 -6.09
N LYS A 5 -37.44 -12.91 -6.04
CA LYS A 5 -37.01 -13.95 -5.11
C LYS A 5 -35.99 -13.36 -4.15
N ARG A 6 -36.11 -13.74 -2.88
CA ARG A 6 -35.19 -13.27 -1.81
C ARG A 6 -34.84 -14.40 -0.87
N LYS A 7 -33.61 -14.42 -0.45
CA LYS A 7 -33.11 -15.20 0.68
C LYS A 7 -32.41 -14.29 1.66
N THR A 8 -32.77 -14.37 2.92
CA THR A 8 -32.11 -13.61 4.00
C THR A 8 -31.60 -14.58 5.05
N ILE A 9 -30.36 -14.39 5.48
CA ILE A 9 -29.71 -15.11 6.57
C ILE A 9 -29.07 -14.12 7.53
N GLU A 10 -28.80 -14.57 8.75
CA GLU A 10 -27.90 -13.88 9.66
C GLU A 10 -26.47 -14.40 9.43
N TRP A 11 -25.52 -13.48 9.20
CA TRP A 11 -24.14 -13.82 8.94
C TRP A 11 -23.20 -12.88 9.70
N ALA A 12 -22.35 -13.47 10.57
CA ALA A 12 -21.47 -12.71 11.45
C ALA A 12 -22.19 -11.57 12.22
N GLY A 13 -23.41 -11.86 12.75
CA GLY A 13 -24.23 -10.93 13.53
C GLY A 13 -24.91 -9.82 12.75
N ARG A 14 -24.99 -9.92 11.40
CA ARG A 14 -25.63 -8.94 10.51
C ARG A 14 -26.47 -9.64 9.43
N PRO A 15 -27.60 -9.04 9.01
CA PRO A 15 -28.41 -9.62 7.95
C PRO A 15 -27.72 -9.55 6.60
N LEU A 16 -27.66 -10.68 5.88
CA LEU A 16 -27.31 -10.78 4.47
C LEU A 16 -28.56 -11.15 3.68
N THR A 17 -28.97 -10.31 2.73
CA THR A 17 -30.09 -10.54 1.84
C THR A 17 -29.62 -10.66 0.40
N LEU A 18 -29.97 -11.74 -0.29
CA LEU A 18 -29.78 -11.93 -1.71
C LEU A 18 -31.14 -11.80 -2.42
N GLU A 19 -31.23 -10.88 -3.37
CA GLU A 19 -32.47 -10.58 -4.12
C GLU A 19 -32.23 -10.68 -5.63
N THR A 20 -33.15 -11.28 -6.36
CA THR A 20 -33.14 -11.30 -7.83
C THR A 20 -34.53 -11.01 -8.41
N GLY A 21 -34.62 -10.79 -9.72
CA GLY A 21 -35.90 -10.63 -10.46
C GLY A 21 -36.44 -9.20 -10.58
N ARG A 22 -35.80 -8.21 -9.90
CA ARG A 22 -36.24 -6.79 -9.93
C ARG A 22 -35.35 -5.90 -10.80
N ILE A 23 -34.05 -6.01 -10.64
CA ILE A 23 -33.04 -5.11 -11.27
C ILE A 23 -32.26 -5.89 -12.33
N ALA A 24 -31.82 -5.22 -13.40
CA ALA A 24 -30.97 -5.76 -14.47
C ALA A 24 -31.53 -7.03 -15.14
N ARG A 25 -32.82 -7.11 -15.39
CA ARG A 25 -33.55 -8.30 -15.91
C ARG A 25 -33.14 -8.76 -17.31
N GLN A 26 -32.32 -7.99 -18.03
CA GLN A 26 -31.78 -8.40 -19.34
C GLN A 26 -30.48 -9.20 -19.20
N ALA A 27 -29.82 -9.15 -18.05
CA ALA A 27 -28.68 -10.00 -17.78
C ALA A 27 -29.09 -11.47 -17.62
N ASP A 28 -28.17 -12.39 -17.90
CA ASP A 28 -28.39 -13.82 -17.69
C ASP A 28 -28.55 -14.14 -16.21
N GLY A 29 -27.70 -13.55 -15.34
CA GLY A 29 -27.87 -13.55 -13.90
C GLY A 29 -27.77 -12.13 -13.35
N ALA A 30 -28.62 -11.80 -12.38
CA ALA A 30 -28.52 -10.51 -11.66
C ALA A 30 -28.96 -10.70 -10.22
N VAL A 31 -28.09 -10.34 -9.28
CA VAL A 31 -28.34 -10.44 -7.83
C VAL A 31 -27.97 -9.12 -7.16
N LEU A 32 -28.89 -8.63 -6.34
CA LEU A 32 -28.67 -7.53 -5.41
C LEU A 32 -28.38 -8.13 -4.04
N ALA A 33 -27.16 -8.00 -3.55
CA ALA A 33 -26.76 -8.43 -2.22
C ALA A 33 -26.74 -7.24 -1.27
N THR A 34 -27.40 -7.40 -0.12
CA THR A 34 -27.43 -6.40 0.94
C THR A 34 -26.85 -7.02 2.21
N TYR A 35 -25.77 -6.46 2.75
CA TYR A 35 -25.15 -6.89 4.00
C TYR A 35 -25.07 -5.70 4.97
N GLY A 36 -25.79 -5.78 6.09
CA GLY A 36 -26.10 -4.59 6.86
C GLY A 36 -26.87 -3.59 5.98
N GLU A 37 -26.30 -2.41 5.75
CA GLU A 37 -26.83 -1.42 4.80
C GLU A 37 -25.93 -1.24 3.55
N THR A 38 -24.86 -2.01 3.41
CA THR A 38 -24.05 -2.05 2.18
C THR A 38 -24.75 -2.87 1.10
N VAL A 39 -24.94 -2.28 -0.10
CA VAL A 39 -25.69 -2.87 -1.21
C VAL A 39 -24.83 -2.98 -2.46
N VAL A 40 -24.71 -4.18 -3.01
CA VAL A 40 -23.92 -4.50 -4.19
C VAL A 40 -24.78 -5.22 -5.24
N LEU A 41 -24.73 -4.76 -6.47
CA LEU A 41 -25.36 -5.42 -7.62
C LEU A 41 -24.31 -6.21 -8.41
N ALA A 42 -24.51 -7.49 -8.58
CA ALA A 42 -23.76 -8.32 -9.53
C ALA A 42 -24.60 -8.72 -10.71
N THR A 43 -24.03 -8.65 -11.91
CA THR A 43 -24.66 -9.09 -13.16
C THR A 43 -23.74 -10.00 -13.95
N VAL A 44 -24.31 -10.99 -14.60
CA VAL A 44 -23.61 -11.95 -15.46
C VAL A 44 -24.26 -11.96 -16.84
N VAL A 45 -23.45 -11.86 -17.88
CA VAL A 45 -23.87 -12.04 -19.28
C VAL A 45 -22.84 -12.91 -19.99
N TYR A 46 -23.29 -13.87 -20.80
CA TYR A 46 -22.39 -14.70 -21.56
C TYR A 46 -22.87 -14.88 -23.02
N GLY A 47 -21.91 -15.00 -23.94
CA GLY A 47 -22.14 -15.28 -25.36
C GLY A 47 -22.71 -16.67 -25.56
N ARG A 48 -23.52 -16.85 -26.61
CA ARG A 48 -24.16 -18.16 -26.93
C ARG A 48 -23.24 -19.06 -27.77
N ALA A 49 -22.11 -18.54 -28.24
CA ALA A 49 -21.12 -19.30 -29.01
C ALA A 49 -19.72 -18.72 -28.73
N PRO A 50 -18.67 -19.55 -28.77
CA PRO A 50 -17.29 -19.07 -28.66
C PRO A 50 -16.88 -18.27 -29.90
N LYS A 51 -16.00 -17.28 -29.72
CA LYS A 51 -15.36 -16.58 -30.84
C LYS A 51 -14.37 -17.52 -31.56
N PRO A 52 -14.36 -17.56 -32.91
CA PRO A 52 -13.40 -18.39 -33.64
C PRO A 52 -11.94 -18.08 -33.30
N GLY A 53 -11.12 -19.11 -33.15
CA GLY A 53 -9.67 -18.97 -32.96
C GLY A 53 -9.21 -18.67 -31.52
N LEU A 54 -10.12 -18.64 -30.53
CA LEU A 54 -9.72 -18.50 -29.12
C LEU A 54 -9.31 -19.85 -28.53
N ASP A 55 -8.15 -19.86 -27.89
CA ASP A 55 -7.60 -21.01 -27.17
C ASP A 55 -7.74 -20.91 -25.64
N PHE A 56 -8.30 -19.80 -25.14
CA PHE A 56 -8.52 -19.53 -23.72
C PHE A 56 -9.98 -19.15 -23.41
N PHE A 57 -10.34 -19.22 -22.14
CA PHE A 57 -11.66 -18.77 -21.66
C PHE A 57 -11.70 -17.25 -21.44
N PRO A 58 -12.46 -16.48 -22.22
CA PRO A 58 -12.52 -15.03 -22.14
C PRO A 58 -13.49 -14.57 -21.05
N LEU A 59 -13.15 -14.79 -19.79
CA LEU A 59 -13.85 -14.25 -18.62
C LEU A 59 -13.34 -12.85 -18.31
N THR A 60 -14.27 -11.89 -18.19
CA THR A 60 -13.95 -10.53 -17.73
C THR A 60 -14.77 -10.20 -16.50
N VAL A 61 -14.09 -9.89 -15.40
CA VAL A 61 -14.70 -9.44 -14.15
C VAL A 61 -14.38 -7.96 -13.95
N ASN A 62 -15.39 -7.14 -13.66
CA ASN A 62 -15.26 -5.73 -13.35
C ASN A 62 -16.00 -5.43 -12.05
N TYR A 63 -15.25 -4.98 -11.06
CA TYR A 63 -15.77 -4.42 -9.82
C TYR A 63 -15.67 -2.90 -9.88
N GLN A 64 -16.72 -2.19 -9.46
CA GLN A 64 -16.83 -0.74 -9.54
C GLN A 64 -17.41 -0.17 -8.25
N GLU A 65 -16.76 0.84 -7.70
CA GLU A 65 -17.24 1.62 -6.56
C GLU A 65 -17.83 2.94 -7.08
N LYS A 66 -19.12 3.16 -6.91
CA LYS A 66 -19.75 4.43 -7.26
C LYS A 66 -19.67 5.38 -6.08
N THR A 67 -19.14 6.57 -6.28
CA THR A 67 -18.96 7.56 -5.21
C THR A 67 -20.28 7.96 -4.55
N PHE A 68 -21.40 7.91 -5.30
CA PHE A 68 -22.72 8.14 -4.74
C PHE A 68 -23.13 7.08 -3.70
N ALA A 69 -22.51 5.90 -3.70
CA ALA A 69 -22.76 4.86 -2.70
C ALA A 69 -22.44 5.34 -1.27
N ALA A 70 -21.49 6.26 -1.11
CA ALA A 70 -21.14 6.91 0.14
C ALA A 70 -21.61 8.39 0.19
N GLY A 71 -22.58 8.79 -0.63
CA GLY A 71 -23.10 10.15 -0.66
C GLY A 71 -22.13 11.20 -1.19
N LYS A 72 -21.13 10.80 -1.98
CA LYS A 72 -20.05 11.66 -2.49
C LYS A 72 -20.20 11.99 -3.97
N ILE A 73 -19.64 13.15 -4.35
CA ILE A 73 -19.40 13.51 -5.76
C ILE A 73 -17.91 13.23 -6.04
N PRO A 74 -17.57 12.59 -7.19
CA PRO A 74 -16.19 12.30 -7.54
C PRO A 74 -15.29 13.53 -7.51
N GLY A 75 -14.05 13.36 -7.07
CA GLY A 75 -13.01 14.36 -7.18
C GLY A 75 -12.65 14.69 -8.63
N GLY A 76 -11.59 15.47 -8.81
CA GLY A 76 -11.08 15.84 -10.13
C GLY A 76 -11.95 16.84 -10.90
N TYR A 77 -11.53 17.16 -12.12
CA TYR A 77 -12.17 18.19 -12.95
C TYR A 77 -13.53 17.73 -13.52
N PHE A 78 -13.61 16.49 -14.01
CA PHE A 78 -14.82 15.98 -14.70
C PHE A 78 -15.96 15.57 -13.77
N LYS A 79 -15.73 15.48 -12.46
CA LYS A 79 -16.74 15.05 -11.47
C LYS A 79 -17.43 13.74 -11.84
N ARG A 80 -16.66 12.81 -12.39
CA ARG A 80 -17.11 11.50 -12.85
C ARG A 80 -16.04 10.45 -12.59
N GLU A 81 -16.45 9.24 -12.21
CA GLU A 81 -15.56 8.08 -12.14
C GLU A 81 -14.93 7.83 -13.53
N GLY A 82 -13.63 7.58 -13.52
CA GLY A 82 -12.84 7.40 -14.73
C GLY A 82 -12.33 5.97 -14.91
N ARG A 83 -11.00 5.82 -14.94
CA ARG A 83 -10.36 4.50 -15.00
C ARG A 83 -10.54 3.78 -13.66
N PRO A 84 -10.58 2.44 -13.66
CA PRO A 84 -10.60 1.66 -12.41
C PRO A 84 -9.45 2.06 -11.49
N THR A 85 -9.74 2.22 -10.22
CA THR A 85 -8.75 2.43 -9.17
C THR A 85 -7.93 1.16 -8.94
N GLU A 86 -6.84 1.27 -8.19
CA GLU A 86 -6.08 0.10 -7.74
C GLU A 86 -6.97 -0.87 -6.96
N LYS A 87 -7.77 -0.37 -5.99
CA LYS A 87 -8.73 -1.17 -5.22
C LYS A 87 -9.72 -1.91 -6.12
N GLU A 88 -10.37 -1.21 -7.05
CA GLU A 88 -11.32 -1.83 -7.99
C GLU A 88 -10.67 -2.92 -8.85
N THR A 89 -9.43 -2.69 -9.27
CA THR A 89 -8.64 -3.69 -10.03
C THR A 89 -8.32 -4.92 -9.17
N LEU A 90 -7.93 -4.72 -7.92
CA LEU A 90 -7.61 -5.81 -6.99
C LEU A 90 -8.85 -6.62 -6.61
N VAL A 91 -9.97 -5.95 -6.29
CA VAL A 91 -11.23 -6.65 -5.98
C VAL A 91 -11.77 -7.40 -7.21
N SER A 92 -11.63 -6.85 -8.42
CA SER A 92 -11.94 -7.58 -9.65
C SER A 92 -11.16 -8.89 -9.74
N ARG A 93 -9.88 -8.91 -9.29
CA ARG A 93 -9.06 -10.12 -9.24
C ARG A 93 -9.46 -11.07 -8.10
N LEU A 94 -9.84 -10.54 -6.93
CA LEU A 94 -10.37 -11.35 -5.82
C LEU A 94 -11.61 -12.14 -6.25
N ILE A 95 -12.46 -11.57 -7.12
CA ILE A 95 -13.65 -12.23 -7.66
C ILE A 95 -13.26 -13.21 -8.78
N ASP A 96 -12.42 -12.80 -9.75
CA ASP A 96 -12.05 -13.61 -10.92
C ASP A 96 -11.37 -14.93 -10.53
N ARG A 97 -10.40 -14.86 -9.60
CA ARG A 97 -9.53 -15.99 -9.25
C ARG A 97 -10.28 -17.23 -8.76
N PRO A 98 -11.21 -17.15 -7.78
CA PRO A 98 -11.92 -18.32 -7.28
C PRO A 98 -13.03 -18.81 -8.22
N ILE A 99 -13.61 -17.96 -9.06
CA ILE A 99 -14.71 -18.39 -9.95
C ILE A 99 -14.21 -19.00 -11.26
N ARG A 100 -13.06 -18.54 -11.78
CA ARG A 100 -12.52 -18.98 -13.08
C ARG A 100 -12.30 -20.50 -13.19
N PRO A 101 -11.69 -21.18 -12.21
CA PRO A 101 -11.48 -22.63 -12.28
C PRO A 101 -12.76 -23.45 -12.16
N LEU A 102 -13.87 -22.85 -11.73
CA LEU A 102 -15.17 -23.53 -11.59
C LEU A 102 -16.02 -23.52 -12.86
N PHE A 103 -15.58 -22.91 -13.93
CA PHE A 103 -16.24 -23.10 -15.23
C PHE A 103 -15.91 -24.45 -15.82
N VAL A 104 -16.88 -25.07 -16.47
CA VAL A 104 -16.67 -26.39 -17.09
C VAL A 104 -15.53 -26.32 -18.11
N LYS A 105 -14.60 -27.28 -18.01
CA LYS A 105 -13.43 -27.34 -18.90
C LYS A 105 -13.86 -27.34 -20.37
N GLY A 106 -13.20 -26.50 -21.17
CA GLY A 106 -13.53 -26.33 -22.60
C GLY A 106 -14.60 -25.27 -22.89
N PHE A 107 -15.29 -24.72 -21.89
CA PHE A 107 -16.19 -23.59 -22.10
C PHE A 107 -15.40 -22.32 -22.46
N LYS A 108 -15.66 -21.78 -23.66
CA LYS A 108 -14.92 -20.63 -24.23
C LYS A 108 -15.79 -19.48 -24.67
N ASN A 109 -17.06 -19.47 -24.27
CA ASN A 109 -17.95 -18.37 -24.60
C ASN A 109 -17.56 -17.13 -23.78
N GLU A 110 -17.50 -15.97 -24.42
CA GLU A 110 -17.19 -14.71 -23.73
C GLU A 110 -18.15 -14.50 -22.57
N THR A 111 -17.62 -14.35 -21.37
CA THR A 111 -18.41 -14.18 -20.15
C THR A 111 -18.00 -12.92 -19.43
N GLN A 112 -18.97 -12.08 -19.07
CA GLN A 112 -18.73 -10.85 -18.34
C GLN A 112 -19.49 -10.85 -17.01
N VAL A 113 -18.76 -10.58 -15.93
CA VAL A 113 -19.31 -10.34 -14.59
C VAL A 113 -19.06 -8.89 -14.23
N VAL A 114 -20.12 -8.15 -13.91
CA VAL A 114 -20.01 -6.75 -13.46
C VAL A 114 -20.61 -6.65 -12.08
N VAL A 115 -19.79 -6.16 -11.13
CA VAL A 115 -20.14 -5.97 -9.73
C VAL A 115 -20.06 -4.48 -9.42
N THR A 116 -21.15 -3.90 -8.95
CA THR A 116 -21.27 -2.46 -8.72
C THR A 116 -21.75 -2.20 -7.30
N VAL A 117 -20.97 -1.44 -6.54
CA VAL A 117 -21.34 -0.95 -5.20
C VAL A 117 -22.32 0.20 -5.37
N LEU A 118 -23.56 -0.01 -4.91
CA LEU A 118 -24.65 0.96 -5.04
C LEU A 118 -24.93 1.74 -3.75
N GLN A 119 -24.63 1.17 -2.60
CA GLN A 119 -24.74 1.80 -1.28
C GLN A 119 -23.67 1.26 -0.36
N HIS A 120 -23.10 2.10 0.47
CA HIS A 120 -22.06 1.75 1.44
C HIS A 120 -22.38 2.40 2.79
N ASP A 121 -22.50 1.56 3.83
CA ASP A 121 -22.81 1.99 5.20
C ASP A 121 -21.58 2.50 5.98
N LEU A 122 -20.39 2.43 5.38
CA LEU A 122 -19.08 2.76 5.96
C LEU A 122 -18.64 1.80 7.08
N GLU A 123 -19.37 0.72 7.32
CA GLU A 123 -19.06 -0.32 8.30
C GLU A 123 -18.64 -1.64 7.63
N ASN A 124 -19.37 -2.03 6.58
CA ASN A 124 -19.19 -3.31 5.91
C ASN A 124 -18.44 -3.16 4.59
N ASP A 125 -17.23 -3.69 4.50
CA ASP A 125 -16.45 -3.63 3.25
C ASP A 125 -17.19 -4.34 2.13
N PRO A 126 -17.44 -3.68 0.98
CA PRO A 126 -18.23 -4.23 -0.10
C PRO A 126 -17.53 -5.31 -0.93
N ASP A 127 -16.24 -5.57 -0.75
CA ASP A 127 -15.48 -6.51 -1.56
C ASP A 127 -15.98 -7.96 -1.37
N VAL A 128 -16.10 -8.42 -0.11
CA VAL A 128 -16.65 -9.76 0.21
C VAL A 128 -18.10 -9.88 -0.22
N VAL A 129 -18.90 -8.83 -0.02
CA VAL A 129 -20.30 -8.78 -0.47
C VAL A 129 -20.37 -8.90 -1.99
N GLY A 130 -19.44 -8.26 -2.70
CA GLY A 130 -19.31 -8.34 -4.15
C GLY A 130 -18.95 -9.75 -4.65
N MET A 131 -18.08 -10.47 -3.92
CA MET A 131 -17.75 -11.87 -4.22
C MET A 131 -18.97 -12.78 -4.08
N VAL A 132 -19.72 -12.63 -3.00
CA VAL A 132 -20.97 -13.38 -2.74
C VAL A 132 -22.02 -13.07 -3.80
N ALA A 133 -22.23 -11.80 -4.14
CA ALA A 133 -23.17 -11.37 -5.16
C ALA A 133 -22.82 -11.94 -6.54
N ALA A 134 -21.53 -11.93 -6.92
CA ALA A 134 -21.04 -12.49 -8.18
C ALA A 134 -21.27 -14.01 -8.25
N SER A 135 -20.96 -14.73 -7.16
CA SER A 135 -21.23 -16.17 -7.05
C SER A 135 -22.72 -16.49 -7.22
N ALA A 136 -23.59 -15.79 -6.50
CA ALA A 136 -25.03 -15.97 -6.61
C ALA A 136 -25.55 -15.66 -8.03
N ALA A 137 -25.07 -14.58 -8.66
CA ALA A 137 -25.46 -14.21 -10.02
C ALA A 137 -25.02 -15.25 -11.06
N LEU A 138 -23.82 -15.82 -10.92
CA LEU A 138 -23.33 -16.93 -11.75
C LEU A 138 -24.19 -18.18 -11.59
N THR A 139 -24.47 -18.56 -10.34
CA THR A 139 -25.23 -19.77 -10.01
C THR A 139 -26.63 -19.75 -10.60
N ILE A 140 -27.31 -18.58 -10.63
CA ILE A 140 -28.67 -18.46 -11.20
C ILE A 140 -28.71 -18.19 -12.71
N SER A 141 -27.56 -17.92 -13.34
CA SER A 141 -27.47 -17.45 -14.73
C SER A 141 -27.73 -18.55 -15.79
N GLY A 142 -27.55 -19.81 -15.41
CA GLY A 142 -27.52 -20.94 -16.31
C GLY A 142 -26.21 -21.17 -17.06
N VAL A 143 -25.18 -20.35 -16.85
CA VAL A 143 -23.83 -20.59 -17.40
C VAL A 143 -23.23 -21.88 -16.80
N PRO A 144 -22.38 -22.64 -17.54
CA PRO A 144 -21.76 -23.86 -17.03
C PRO A 144 -20.75 -23.57 -15.91
N PHE A 145 -21.24 -23.27 -14.72
CA PHE A 145 -20.49 -22.91 -13.51
C PHE A 145 -20.72 -23.92 -12.40
N MET A 146 -19.65 -24.51 -11.89
CA MET A 146 -19.63 -25.58 -10.88
C MET A 146 -19.57 -25.06 -9.44
N GLY A 147 -19.95 -23.80 -9.23
CA GLY A 147 -20.15 -23.24 -7.90
C GLY A 147 -21.46 -23.65 -7.25
N PRO A 148 -21.90 -22.93 -6.19
CA PRO A 148 -21.41 -21.61 -5.76
C PRO A 148 -20.11 -21.62 -4.97
N ILE A 149 -19.54 -20.41 -4.82
CA ILE A 149 -18.53 -20.12 -3.80
C ILE A 149 -19.13 -19.22 -2.72
N GLY A 150 -18.66 -19.42 -1.48
CA GLY A 150 -18.72 -18.42 -0.43
C GLY A 150 -17.42 -17.60 -0.40
N ALA A 151 -17.47 -16.49 0.32
CA ALA A 151 -16.29 -15.70 0.64
C ALA A 151 -16.46 -15.11 2.04
N ALA A 152 -15.34 -14.86 2.74
CA ALA A 152 -15.34 -14.23 4.04
C ALA A 152 -14.04 -13.45 4.26
N ARG A 153 -14.09 -12.41 5.10
CA ARG A 153 -12.91 -11.76 5.66
C ARG A 153 -12.71 -12.22 7.10
N VAL A 154 -11.48 -12.44 7.50
CA VAL A 154 -11.12 -12.79 8.88
C VAL A 154 -10.06 -11.84 9.38
N GLY A 155 -10.27 -11.29 10.56
CA GLY A 155 -9.29 -10.54 11.34
C GLY A 155 -8.86 -11.31 12.58
N VAL A 156 -7.73 -10.88 13.16
CA VAL A 156 -7.29 -11.27 14.52
C VAL A 156 -7.28 -10.00 15.35
N ILE A 157 -8.20 -9.90 16.31
CA ILE A 157 -8.36 -8.72 17.17
C ILE A 157 -8.27 -9.20 18.61
N ASP A 158 -7.35 -8.61 19.38
CA ASP A 158 -7.06 -9.04 20.76
C ASP A 158 -6.76 -10.55 20.90
N GLY A 159 -6.14 -11.12 19.86
CA GLY A 159 -5.80 -12.56 19.79
C GLY A 159 -6.92 -13.49 19.37
N GLU A 160 -8.13 -12.98 19.12
CA GLU A 160 -9.30 -13.77 18.74
C GLU A 160 -9.63 -13.61 17.24
N LEU A 161 -10.09 -14.72 16.63
CA LEU A 161 -10.55 -14.73 15.24
C LEU A 161 -11.92 -14.06 15.12
N VAL A 162 -12.04 -13.06 14.26
CA VAL A 162 -13.28 -12.33 14.00
C VAL A 162 -13.68 -12.50 12.54
N LEU A 163 -14.93 -12.97 12.32
CA LEU A 163 -15.50 -13.11 10.98
C LEU A 163 -16.10 -11.78 10.51
N ASN A 164 -15.71 -11.34 9.32
CA ASN A 164 -16.13 -10.09 8.71
C ASN A 164 -16.01 -8.88 9.66
N PRO A 165 -14.81 -8.57 10.16
CA PRO A 165 -14.63 -7.41 11.01
C PRO A 165 -15.08 -6.15 10.28
N THR A 166 -15.57 -5.17 11.01
CA THR A 166 -15.96 -3.86 10.45
C THR A 166 -14.73 -3.08 10.02
N ILE A 167 -14.94 -2.08 9.15
CA ILE A 167 -13.88 -1.20 8.66
C ILE A 167 -13.13 -0.54 9.83
N ASP A 168 -13.84 -0.13 10.88
CA ASP A 168 -13.23 0.50 12.07
C ASP A 168 -12.45 -0.48 12.95
N GLN A 169 -12.72 -1.78 12.87
CA GLN A 169 -11.98 -2.82 13.59
C GLN A 169 -10.68 -3.21 12.88
N MET A 170 -10.62 -3.09 11.55
CA MET A 170 -9.47 -3.54 10.76
C MET A 170 -8.13 -2.87 11.14
N PRO A 171 -8.04 -1.58 11.49
CA PRO A 171 -6.78 -0.97 11.90
C PRO A 171 -6.13 -1.61 13.14
N THR A 172 -6.93 -2.21 14.03
CA THR A 172 -6.44 -2.89 15.25
C THR A 172 -6.18 -4.38 15.02
N SER A 173 -6.55 -4.92 13.86
CA SER A 173 -6.35 -6.32 13.54
C SER A 173 -4.88 -6.63 13.20
N ASP A 174 -4.42 -7.80 13.61
CA ASP A 174 -3.11 -8.35 13.24
C ASP A 174 -3.18 -9.19 11.96
N LEU A 175 -4.37 -9.41 11.43
CA LEU A 175 -4.64 -10.15 10.20
C LEU A 175 -5.70 -9.44 9.36
N ASP A 176 -5.44 -9.29 8.07
CA ASP A 176 -6.42 -9.04 7.03
C ASP A 176 -6.40 -10.22 6.06
N LEU A 177 -7.37 -11.11 6.18
CA LEU A 177 -7.44 -12.35 5.43
C LEU A 177 -8.77 -12.43 4.67
N VAL A 178 -8.71 -12.51 3.36
CA VAL A 178 -9.86 -12.79 2.49
C VAL A 178 -9.75 -14.21 1.93
N VAL A 179 -10.80 -14.98 2.12
CA VAL A 179 -10.89 -16.38 1.68
C VAL A 179 -12.14 -16.57 0.84
N ALA A 180 -12.02 -17.33 -0.23
CA ALA A 180 -13.17 -17.83 -0.99
C ALA A 180 -13.04 -19.35 -1.19
N GLY A 181 -14.19 -20.03 -1.20
CA GLY A 181 -14.22 -21.49 -1.37
C GLY A 181 -15.58 -22.00 -1.74
N THR A 182 -15.61 -23.26 -2.16
CA THR A 182 -16.81 -24.07 -2.31
C THR A 182 -17.25 -24.67 -0.97
N GLN A 183 -18.30 -25.48 -0.97
CA GLN A 183 -18.72 -26.22 0.20
C GLN A 183 -17.59 -27.09 0.76
N ASP A 184 -16.82 -27.73 -0.11
CA ASP A 184 -15.87 -28.76 0.25
C ASP A 184 -14.39 -28.28 0.27
N ALA A 185 -14.09 -27.13 -0.35
CA ALA A 185 -12.71 -26.73 -0.60
C ALA A 185 -12.47 -25.23 -0.60
N LEU A 186 -11.28 -24.83 -0.14
CA LEU A 186 -10.72 -23.51 -0.36
C LEU A 186 -10.36 -23.33 -1.84
N MET A 187 -10.61 -22.15 -2.40
CA MET A 187 -10.31 -21.83 -3.80
C MET A 187 -9.35 -20.64 -3.96
N MET A 188 -9.41 -19.68 -3.06
CA MET A 188 -8.59 -18.49 -3.10
C MET A 188 -8.35 -17.96 -1.70
N VAL A 189 -7.11 -17.53 -1.47
CA VAL A 189 -6.69 -16.86 -0.24
C VAL A 189 -5.86 -15.64 -0.58
N GLU A 190 -6.06 -14.57 0.16
CA GLU A 190 -5.21 -13.38 0.11
C GLU A 190 -5.12 -12.73 1.48
N SER A 191 -3.89 -12.47 1.97
CA SER A 191 -3.72 -11.91 3.31
C SER A 191 -2.58 -10.92 3.43
N GLU A 192 -2.71 -10.09 4.48
CA GLU A 192 -1.66 -9.33 5.13
C GLU A 192 -1.68 -9.69 6.62
N ALA A 193 -0.53 -9.96 7.22
CA ALA A 193 -0.42 -10.41 8.61
C ALA A 193 0.79 -9.75 9.30
N LYS A 194 0.69 -9.55 10.61
CA LYS A 194 1.78 -9.01 11.44
C LYS A 194 2.55 -10.17 12.09
N GLU A 195 3.34 -10.88 11.27
CA GLU A 195 4.18 -12.01 11.70
C GLU A 195 3.41 -13.10 12.48
N LEU A 196 2.28 -13.52 11.93
CA LEU A 196 1.47 -14.57 12.55
C LEU A 196 2.07 -15.95 12.29
N SER A 197 1.90 -16.85 13.28
CA SER A 197 2.37 -18.22 13.16
C SER A 197 1.59 -19.01 12.11
N GLU A 198 2.25 -20.01 11.53
CA GLU A 198 1.68 -20.92 10.55
C GLU A 198 0.41 -21.61 11.09
N ASP A 199 0.41 -22.00 12.35
CA ASP A 199 -0.76 -22.62 13.00
C ASP A 199 -1.96 -21.67 13.12
N LEU A 200 -1.73 -20.39 13.45
CA LEU A 200 -2.81 -19.40 13.53
C LEU A 200 -3.36 -19.06 12.14
N MET A 201 -2.49 -18.99 11.15
CA MET A 201 -2.90 -18.79 9.75
C MET A 201 -3.78 -19.95 9.26
N LEU A 202 -3.39 -21.20 9.55
CA LEU A 202 -4.21 -22.38 9.21
C LEU A 202 -5.56 -22.36 9.91
N LYS A 203 -5.59 -22.04 11.22
CA LYS A 203 -6.84 -21.89 11.97
C LYS A 203 -7.73 -20.80 11.38
N ALA A 204 -7.16 -19.65 10.98
CA ALA A 204 -7.90 -18.55 10.35
C ALA A 204 -8.51 -18.96 8.99
N LEU A 205 -7.80 -19.75 8.19
CA LEU A 205 -8.29 -20.32 6.93
C LEU A 205 -9.50 -21.22 7.15
N MET A 206 -9.39 -22.17 8.10
CA MET A 206 -10.47 -23.09 8.43
C MET A 206 -11.68 -22.37 9.06
N PHE A 207 -11.42 -21.35 9.89
CA PHE A 207 -12.47 -20.50 10.46
C PHE A 207 -13.23 -19.73 9.38
N ALA A 208 -12.52 -19.18 8.39
CA ALA A 208 -13.14 -18.51 7.23
C ALA A 208 -14.01 -19.49 6.42
N HIS A 209 -13.48 -20.70 6.15
CA HIS A 209 -14.20 -21.73 5.39
C HIS A 209 -15.50 -22.17 6.09
N ALA A 210 -15.45 -22.41 7.40
CA ALA A 210 -16.65 -22.69 8.20
C ALA A 210 -17.63 -21.50 8.21
N GLY A 211 -17.09 -20.27 8.34
CA GLY A 211 -17.88 -19.04 8.40
C GLY A 211 -18.60 -18.67 7.09
N MET A 212 -18.16 -19.18 5.95
CA MET A 212 -18.83 -18.92 4.65
C MET A 212 -19.90 -19.97 4.29
N GLN A 213 -19.98 -21.10 4.97
CA GLN A 213 -20.95 -22.17 4.64
C GLN A 213 -22.41 -21.68 4.62
N PRO A 214 -22.90 -20.90 5.60
CA PRO A 214 -24.29 -20.39 5.55
C PRO A 214 -24.57 -19.52 4.31
N VAL A 215 -23.56 -18.87 3.76
CA VAL A 215 -23.70 -18.07 2.53
C VAL A 215 -23.85 -18.95 1.31
N ILE A 216 -23.10 -20.05 1.24
CA ILE A 216 -23.21 -21.05 0.17
C ILE A 216 -24.61 -21.66 0.18
N ASP A 217 -25.09 -22.08 1.35
CA ASP A 217 -26.44 -22.61 1.51
C ASP A 217 -27.52 -21.60 1.08
N ALA A 218 -27.35 -20.32 1.41
CA ALA A 218 -28.28 -19.27 1.02
C ALA A 218 -28.29 -19.04 -0.50
N ILE A 219 -27.15 -19.19 -1.19
CA ILE A 219 -27.05 -19.09 -2.64
C ILE A 219 -27.75 -20.30 -3.30
N VAL A 220 -27.55 -21.50 -2.77
CA VAL A 220 -28.22 -22.73 -3.24
C VAL A 220 -29.73 -22.59 -3.10
N ASP A 221 -30.22 -22.18 -1.92
CA ASP A 221 -31.67 -21.95 -1.69
C ASP A 221 -32.26 -20.90 -2.66
N LEU A 222 -31.53 -19.82 -2.96
CA LEU A 222 -31.98 -18.84 -3.95
C LEU A 222 -32.04 -19.46 -5.35
N ALA A 223 -31.05 -20.27 -5.70
CA ALA A 223 -30.95 -20.90 -7.02
C ALA A 223 -32.07 -21.92 -7.27
N GLU A 224 -32.49 -22.69 -6.25
CA GLU A 224 -33.62 -23.60 -6.36
C GLU A 224 -34.90 -22.92 -6.86
N HIS A 225 -35.04 -21.61 -6.63
CA HIS A 225 -36.24 -20.84 -6.94
C HIS A 225 -36.05 -19.85 -8.10
N ALA A 226 -34.83 -19.58 -8.50
CA ALA A 226 -34.48 -18.48 -9.40
C ALA A 226 -33.51 -18.87 -10.53
N ALA A 227 -32.89 -20.05 -10.50
CA ALA A 227 -31.95 -20.45 -11.53
C ALA A 227 -32.64 -20.59 -12.89
N LYS A 228 -31.96 -20.13 -13.93
CA LYS A 228 -32.34 -20.35 -15.31
C LYS A 228 -31.96 -21.76 -15.76
N GLU A 229 -32.61 -22.24 -16.83
CA GLU A 229 -32.21 -23.50 -17.46
C GLU A 229 -30.71 -23.49 -17.80
N PRO A 230 -30.01 -24.57 -17.47
CA PRO A 230 -28.57 -24.67 -17.77
C PRO A 230 -28.30 -24.54 -19.27
N PHE A 231 -27.23 -23.80 -19.62
CA PHE A 231 -26.78 -23.77 -21.01
C PHE A 231 -26.30 -25.16 -21.42
N ASP A 232 -26.85 -25.67 -22.54
CA ASP A 232 -26.47 -26.97 -23.09
C ASP A 232 -25.03 -26.89 -23.64
N PHE A 233 -24.07 -27.33 -22.82
CA PHE A 233 -22.65 -27.38 -23.13
C PHE A 233 -22.10 -28.76 -22.86
N GLN A 234 -21.54 -29.35 -23.92
CA GLN A 234 -20.81 -30.60 -23.79
C GLN A 234 -19.31 -30.36 -24.01
N ALA A 235 -18.52 -30.76 -23.04
CA ALA A 235 -17.08 -30.71 -23.18
C ALA A 235 -16.62 -31.71 -24.27
N GLU A 236 -15.72 -31.29 -25.14
CA GLU A 236 -15.12 -32.19 -26.11
C GLU A 236 -14.24 -33.22 -25.40
N ASP A 237 -14.40 -34.48 -25.75
CA ASP A 237 -13.49 -35.56 -25.31
C ASP A 237 -12.27 -35.60 -26.22
N HIS A 238 -11.10 -35.51 -25.62
CA HIS A 238 -9.82 -35.55 -26.29
C HIS A 238 -9.03 -36.84 -25.98
N SER A 239 -9.55 -37.77 -25.21
CA SER A 239 -8.88 -38.93 -24.67
C SER A 239 -8.18 -39.79 -25.74
N ASP A 240 -8.83 -40.05 -26.87
CA ASP A 240 -8.28 -40.81 -27.98
C ASP A 240 -7.09 -40.12 -28.63
N VAL A 241 -7.17 -38.78 -28.77
CA VAL A 241 -6.09 -37.99 -29.37
C VAL A 241 -4.92 -37.89 -28.40
N VAL A 242 -5.18 -37.73 -27.10
CA VAL A 242 -4.17 -37.71 -26.02
C VAL A 242 -3.39 -39.05 -26.04
N ALA A 243 -4.10 -40.20 -26.10
CA ALA A 243 -3.50 -41.49 -26.15
C ALA A 243 -2.61 -41.67 -27.40
N SER A 244 -3.06 -41.16 -28.57
CA SER A 244 -2.30 -41.17 -29.80
C SER A 244 -1.03 -40.33 -29.72
N ILE A 245 -1.12 -39.10 -29.18
CA ILE A 245 0.04 -38.21 -28.98
C ILE A 245 1.03 -38.88 -28.02
N LYS A 246 0.55 -39.40 -26.89
CA LYS A 246 1.39 -40.09 -25.90
C LYS A 246 2.15 -41.28 -26.47
N SER A 247 1.49 -42.06 -27.32
CA SER A 247 2.13 -43.19 -28.01
C SER A 247 3.20 -42.75 -28.99
N LEU A 248 3.04 -41.63 -29.68
CA LEU A 248 3.94 -41.10 -30.68
C LEU A 248 5.16 -40.38 -30.11
N VAL A 249 4.95 -39.50 -29.13
CA VAL A 249 5.95 -38.53 -28.65
C VAL A 249 6.03 -38.43 -27.13
N GLY A 250 5.39 -39.28 -26.34
CA GLY A 250 5.40 -39.22 -24.90
C GLY A 250 6.78 -39.28 -24.27
N GLU A 251 7.66 -40.17 -24.79
CA GLU A 251 9.06 -40.30 -24.34
C GLU A 251 9.90 -39.08 -24.74
N GLU A 252 9.61 -38.48 -25.89
CA GLU A 252 10.31 -37.28 -26.35
C GLU A 252 9.92 -36.07 -25.46
N ILE A 253 8.66 -35.94 -25.09
CA ILE A 253 8.18 -34.92 -24.12
C ILE A 253 8.88 -35.14 -22.78
N LYS A 254 8.88 -36.35 -22.26
CA LYS A 254 9.58 -36.69 -21.00
C LYS A 254 11.06 -36.32 -21.05
N THR A 255 11.74 -36.68 -22.14
CA THR A 255 13.15 -36.36 -22.36
C THR A 255 13.37 -34.84 -22.41
N ALA A 256 12.49 -34.07 -23.06
CA ALA A 256 12.58 -32.63 -23.10
C ALA A 256 12.55 -32.01 -21.68
N TYR A 257 11.78 -32.57 -20.80
CA TYR A 257 11.68 -32.11 -19.38
C TYR A 257 12.85 -32.55 -18.49
N THR A 258 13.85 -33.27 -19.02
CA THR A 258 15.10 -33.50 -18.27
C THR A 258 16.14 -32.40 -18.47
N HIS A 259 15.92 -31.48 -19.42
CA HIS A 259 16.84 -30.37 -19.64
C HIS A 259 16.69 -29.27 -18.58
N PRO A 260 17.78 -28.81 -17.95
CA PRO A 260 17.70 -27.80 -16.89
C PRO A 260 17.31 -26.42 -17.40
N GLY A 261 17.67 -26.05 -18.64
CA GLY A 261 17.39 -24.73 -19.21
C GLY A 261 15.99 -24.62 -19.81
N LYS A 262 15.27 -23.50 -19.50
CA LYS A 262 13.91 -23.22 -20.00
C LYS A 262 13.80 -23.30 -21.54
N TYR A 263 14.75 -22.70 -22.24
CA TYR A 263 14.74 -22.67 -23.73
C TYR A 263 14.95 -24.04 -24.36
N ASP A 264 15.80 -24.86 -23.74
CA ASP A 264 16.08 -26.23 -24.24
C ASP A 264 14.84 -27.10 -24.03
N ARG A 265 14.20 -27.03 -22.88
CA ARG A 265 12.90 -27.70 -22.61
C ARG A 265 11.88 -27.34 -23.66
N ARG A 266 11.63 -26.01 -23.83
CA ARG A 266 10.66 -25.52 -24.81
C ARG A 266 10.96 -25.98 -26.23
N SER A 267 12.22 -25.93 -26.64
CA SER A 267 12.62 -26.41 -27.96
C SER A 267 12.34 -27.90 -28.16
N GLY A 268 12.59 -28.72 -27.13
CA GLY A 268 12.31 -30.17 -27.16
C GLY A 268 10.80 -30.44 -27.23
N VAL A 269 9.99 -29.77 -26.43
CA VAL A 269 8.53 -29.90 -26.45
C VAL A 269 7.95 -29.43 -27.79
N ASP A 270 8.43 -28.29 -28.33
CA ASP A 270 8.00 -27.80 -29.65
C ASP A 270 8.36 -28.76 -30.79
N ALA A 271 9.51 -29.43 -30.69
CA ALA A 271 9.91 -30.46 -31.67
C ALA A 271 8.97 -31.66 -31.57
N ALA A 272 8.69 -32.18 -30.38
CA ALA A 272 7.74 -33.26 -30.16
C ALA A 272 6.35 -32.91 -30.69
N LYS A 273 5.89 -31.66 -30.43
CA LYS A 273 4.63 -31.16 -30.93
C LYS A 273 4.55 -31.12 -32.45
N LYS A 274 5.63 -30.70 -33.13
CA LYS A 274 5.70 -30.71 -34.60
C LYS A 274 5.62 -32.11 -35.14
N THR A 275 6.33 -33.07 -34.55
CA THR A 275 6.30 -34.48 -34.93
C THR A 275 4.90 -35.07 -34.84
N ALA A 276 4.22 -34.87 -33.69
CA ALA A 276 2.86 -35.34 -33.47
C ALA A 276 1.85 -34.63 -34.39
N ALA A 277 2.01 -33.35 -34.63
CA ALA A 277 1.12 -32.59 -35.53
C ALA A 277 1.19 -33.05 -36.97
N ALA A 278 2.39 -33.36 -37.47
CA ALA A 278 2.59 -33.89 -38.82
C ALA A 278 1.88 -35.23 -39.04
N ALA A 279 1.76 -36.04 -37.98
CA ALA A 279 1.09 -37.34 -38.04
C ALA A 279 -0.44 -37.28 -37.84
N LEU A 280 -0.93 -36.35 -37.01
CA LEU A 280 -2.31 -36.41 -36.50
C LEU A 280 -3.21 -35.25 -36.98
N VAL A 281 -2.66 -34.11 -37.35
CA VAL A 281 -3.45 -32.94 -37.74
C VAL A 281 -3.99 -33.08 -39.16
N LYS A 282 -5.19 -32.65 -39.37
CA LYS A 282 -5.86 -32.64 -40.67
C LYS A 282 -5.15 -31.71 -41.66
N THR A 283 -4.72 -32.29 -42.80
CA THR A 283 -4.11 -31.59 -43.93
C THR A 283 -4.63 -32.17 -45.25
N ASP A 284 -4.23 -31.61 -46.38
CA ASP A 284 -4.55 -32.17 -47.68
C ASP A 284 -3.96 -33.59 -47.86
N GLU A 285 -2.85 -33.90 -47.20
CA GLU A 285 -2.17 -35.22 -47.19
C GLU A 285 -2.79 -36.16 -46.12
N ASN A 286 -3.40 -35.62 -45.06
CA ASN A 286 -4.11 -36.37 -44.01
C ASN A 286 -5.55 -35.86 -43.82
N PRO A 287 -6.47 -36.16 -44.73
CA PRO A 287 -7.83 -35.64 -44.70
C PRO A 287 -8.67 -36.17 -43.52
N ASP A 288 -8.30 -37.31 -42.95
CA ASP A 288 -8.95 -37.95 -41.81
C ASP A 288 -8.37 -37.51 -40.44
N GLY A 289 -7.39 -36.60 -40.45
CA GLY A 289 -6.75 -36.07 -39.25
C GLY A 289 -7.71 -35.23 -38.39
N VAL A 290 -7.26 -34.93 -37.17
CA VAL A 290 -7.99 -34.11 -36.22
C VAL A 290 -7.80 -32.61 -36.48
N ASP A 291 -8.80 -31.80 -36.13
CA ASP A 291 -8.65 -30.33 -36.22
C ASP A 291 -7.49 -29.82 -35.40
N ALA A 292 -6.78 -28.79 -35.88
CA ALA A 292 -5.60 -28.22 -35.24
C ALA A 292 -5.91 -27.66 -33.80
N SER A 293 -7.11 -27.15 -33.56
CA SER A 293 -7.56 -26.72 -32.24
C SER A 293 -7.72 -27.88 -31.27
N LYS A 294 -8.35 -28.97 -31.71
CA LYS A 294 -8.53 -30.20 -30.92
C LYS A 294 -7.15 -30.85 -30.63
N PHE A 295 -6.28 -30.93 -31.62
CA PHE A 295 -4.88 -31.42 -31.44
C PHE A 295 -4.14 -30.55 -30.39
N SER A 296 -4.23 -29.22 -30.48
CA SER A 296 -3.48 -28.36 -29.56
C SER A 296 -3.98 -28.50 -28.11
N ALA A 297 -5.30 -28.69 -27.88
CA ALA A 297 -5.85 -28.99 -26.58
C ALA A 297 -5.39 -30.34 -26.04
N ALA A 298 -5.47 -31.39 -26.87
CA ALA A 298 -5.03 -32.73 -26.50
C ALA A 298 -3.52 -32.80 -26.24
N PHE A 299 -2.70 -32.04 -26.98
CA PHE A 299 -1.23 -32.00 -26.75
C PHE A 299 -0.92 -31.41 -25.37
N LYS A 300 -1.57 -30.31 -24.97
CA LYS A 300 -1.42 -29.72 -23.63
C LYS A 300 -1.84 -30.70 -22.52
N GLU A 301 -2.91 -31.47 -22.74
CA GLU A 301 -3.31 -32.52 -21.80
C GLU A 301 -2.29 -33.64 -21.67
N CYS A 302 -1.77 -34.11 -22.79
CA CYS A 302 -0.71 -35.12 -22.80
C CYS A 302 0.58 -34.64 -22.12
N GLU A 303 0.98 -33.41 -22.39
CA GLU A 303 2.14 -32.75 -21.76
C GLU A 303 1.96 -32.68 -20.24
N ALA A 304 0.79 -32.21 -19.77
CA ALA A 304 0.46 -32.17 -18.35
C ALA A 304 0.48 -33.57 -17.71
N GLU A 305 -0.12 -34.56 -18.34
CA GLU A 305 -0.13 -35.93 -17.82
C GLU A 305 1.29 -36.52 -17.69
N VAL A 306 2.15 -36.33 -18.70
CA VAL A 306 3.53 -36.80 -18.66
C VAL A 306 4.35 -36.19 -17.54
N LEU A 307 4.26 -34.84 -17.37
CA LEU A 307 4.99 -34.12 -16.33
C LEU A 307 4.50 -34.50 -14.93
N ARG A 308 3.18 -34.48 -14.73
CA ARG A 308 2.54 -34.74 -13.42
C ARG A 308 2.86 -36.15 -12.94
N ARG A 309 2.80 -37.14 -13.83
CA ARG A 309 3.14 -38.53 -13.52
C ARG A 309 4.60 -38.69 -13.13
N ASP A 310 5.54 -38.05 -13.85
CA ASP A 310 6.96 -38.12 -13.51
C ASP A 310 7.28 -37.51 -12.14
N ILE A 311 6.59 -36.42 -11.77
CA ILE A 311 6.70 -35.81 -10.42
C ILE A 311 6.17 -36.74 -9.35
N ILE A 312 4.99 -37.34 -9.53
CA ILE A 312 4.35 -38.21 -8.51
C ILE A 312 5.11 -39.53 -8.35
N GLU A 313 5.40 -40.22 -9.47
CA GLU A 313 5.99 -41.58 -9.43
C GLU A 313 7.49 -41.57 -9.14
N ASN A 314 8.22 -40.59 -9.66
CA ASN A 314 9.68 -40.56 -9.63
C ASN A 314 10.24 -39.42 -8.77
N SER A 315 9.41 -38.52 -8.23
CA SER A 315 9.83 -37.27 -7.54
C SER A 315 10.80 -36.45 -8.42
N HIS A 316 10.66 -36.54 -9.73
CA HIS A 316 11.53 -35.90 -10.69
C HIS A 316 10.90 -34.57 -11.15
N ARG A 317 11.53 -33.45 -10.79
CA ARG A 317 11.16 -32.12 -11.24
C ARG A 317 11.82 -31.75 -12.56
N VAL A 318 11.22 -30.78 -13.27
CA VAL A 318 11.69 -30.34 -14.59
C VAL A 318 13.13 -29.83 -14.66
N ASP A 319 13.73 -29.47 -13.53
CA ASP A 319 15.14 -29.06 -13.42
C ASP A 319 16.00 -30.03 -12.58
N GLY A 320 15.47 -31.19 -12.23
CA GLY A 320 16.14 -32.23 -11.49
C GLY A 320 16.28 -32.00 -9.98
N ARG A 321 15.71 -30.94 -9.43
CA ARG A 321 15.71 -30.69 -7.98
C ARG A 321 14.79 -31.69 -7.24
N ALA A 322 15.08 -31.94 -5.97
CA ALA A 322 14.12 -32.57 -5.07
C ALA A 322 12.91 -31.65 -4.80
N LEU A 323 11.79 -32.23 -4.39
CA LEU A 323 10.51 -31.53 -4.23
C LEU A 323 10.58 -30.34 -3.27
N ASP A 324 11.41 -30.41 -2.23
CA ASP A 324 11.59 -29.42 -1.17
C ASP A 324 12.70 -28.38 -1.43
N LYS A 325 13.41 -28.48 -2.55
CA LYS A 325 14.59 -27.65 -2.80
C LYS A 325 14.26 -26.34 -3.51
N VAL A 326 14.90 -25.27 -3.02
CA VAL A 326 14.92 -23.94 -3.63
C VAL A 326 16.06 -23.85 -4.63
N ARG A 327 15.88 -23.11 -5.72
CA ARG A 327 16.95 -22.81 -6.71
C ARG A 327 18.08 -22.01 -6.04
N ALA A 328 19.26 -22.04 -6.68
CA ALA A 328 20.40 -21.23 -6.25
C ALA A 328 20.03 -19.73 -6.23
N ILE A 329 20.45 -19.04 -5.18
CA ILE A 329 20.17 -17.62 -4.97
C ILE A 329 21.49 -16.83 -5.01
N VAL A 330 21.46 -15.71 -5.71
CA VAL A 330 22.50 -14.69 -5.68
C VAL A 330 21.84 -13.34 -5.40
N SER A 331 22.29 -12.66 -4.37
CA SER A 331 21.79 -11.34 -3.98
C SER A 331 22.93 -10.33 -4.00
N GLU A 332 22.68 -9.16 -4.59
CA GLU A 332 23.62 -8.04 -4.65
C GLU A 332 22.89 -6.78 -4.19
N VAL A 333 23.57 -5.94 -3.40
CA VAL A 333 23.04 -4.67 -2.92
C VAL A 333 23.90 -3.51 -3.39
N GLY A 334 23.35 -2.30 -3.46
CA GLY A 334 24.07 -1.12 -3.93
C GLY A 334 24.45 -1.16 -5.41
N VAL A 335 23.74 -1.95 -6.22
CA VAL A 335 24.03 -2.16 -7.67
C VAL A 335 23.88 -0.90 -8.51
N LEU A 336 23.13 0.08 -8.03
CA LEU A 336 22.93 1.40 -8.65
C LEU A 336 23.42 2.50 -7.70
N PRO A 337 24.66 2.98 -7.84
CA PRO A 337 25.32 3.82 -6.82
C PRO A 337 24.66 5.18 -6.55
N ARG A 338 23.83 5.69 -7.45
CA ARG A 338 23.17 7.00 -7.30
C ARG A 338 21.73 6.91 -6.79
N THR A 339 21.19 5.71 -6.62
CA THR A 339 19.87 5.50 -6.02
C THR A 339 19.97 5.55 -4.49
N HIS A 340 18.85 5.70 -3.79
CA HIS A 340 18.86 5.74 -2.34
C HIS A 340 19.13 4.36 -1.73
N GLY A 341 18.69 3.29 -2.41
CA GLY A 341 19.01 1.91 -2.15
C GLY A 341 18.62 1.06 -3.37
N SER A 342 19.35 -0.02 -3.61
CA SER A 342 19.07 -0.93 -4.73
C SER A 342 19.54 -2.33 -4.44
N ALA A 343 18.79 -3.31 -4.95
CA ALA A 343 19.15 -4.72 -4.87
C ALA A 343 18.86 -5.44 -6.17
N LEU A 344 19.72 -6.38 -6.54
CA LEU A 344 19.50 -7.36 -7.60
C LEU A 344 19.36 -8.73 -6.94
N PHE A 345 18.15 -9.25 -6.93
CA PHE A 345 17.84 -10.58 -6.41
C PHE A 345 17.66 -11.55 -7.57
N THR A 346 18.48 -12.59 -7.59
CA THR A 346 18.45 -13.64 -8.61
C THR A 346 18.20 -14.99 -7.96
N ARG A 347 17.20 -15.73 -8.43
CA ARG A 347 16.87 -17.09 -8.00
C ARG A 347 16.74 -17.98 -9.25
N GLY A 348 17.78 -18.73 -9.56
CA GLY A 348 17.88 -19.46 -10.83
C GLY A 348 17.67 -18.52 -12.02
N GLU A 349 16.68 -18.82 -12.86
CA GLU A 349 16.30 -18.02 -14.04
C GLU A 349 15.18 -16.99 -13.72
N THR A 350 15.16 -16.43 -12.50
CA THR A 350 14.24 -15.35 -12.11
C THR A 350 15.01 -14.26 -11.43
N GLN A 351 14.93 -13.03 -11.94
CA GLN A 351 15.70 -11.90 -11.47
C GLN A 351 14.84 -10.65 -11.33
N ALA A 352 14.99 -9.95 -10.21
CA ALA A 352 14.33 -8.69 -9.90
C ALA A 352 15.36 -7.63 -9.51
N LEU A 353 15.40 -6.53 -10.25
CA LEU A 353 16.11 -5.31 -9.87
C LEU A 353 15.13 -4.41 -9.10
N VAL A 354 15.38 -4.23 -7.81
CA VAL A 354 14.52 -3.43 -6.95
C VAL A 354 15.25 -2.16 -6.52
N VAL A 355 14.57 -1.03 -6.65
CA VAL A 355 15.10 0.28 -6.30
C VAL A 355 14.22 0.95 -5.25
N ALA A 356 14.84 1.39 -4.15
CA ALA A 356 14.22 2.18 -3.12
C ALA A 356 14.50 3.67 -3.32
N THR A 357 13.44 4.47 -3.20
CA THR A 357 13.51 5.93 -3.23
C THR A 357 12.81 6.47 -1.98
N LEU A 358 13.50 7.34 -1.25
CA LEU A 358 13.00 8.02 -0.08
C LEU A 358 12.57 9.44 -0.46
N GLY A 359 11.35 9.79 -0.13
CA GLY A 359 10.75 11.11 -0.38
C GLY A 359 10.29 11.77 0.92
N THR A 360 9.60 12.90 0.79
CA THR A 360 9.04 13.68 1.90
C THR A 360 7.53 13.48 2.00
N GLY A 361 6.87 14.10 2.97
CA GLY A 361 5.40 14.08 3.10
C GLY A 361 4.65 14.67 1.91
N GLU A 362 5.30 15.51 1.08
CA GLU A 362 4.72 16.02 -0.18
C GLU A 362 4.59 14.94 -1.26
N ASP A 363 5.42 13.89 -1.18
CA ASP A 363 5.47 12.81 -2.16
C ASP A 363 4.46 11.68 -1.84
N GLU A 364 3.69 11.80 -0.74
CA GLU A 364 2.65 10.84 -0.39
C GLU A 364 1.53 10.78 -1.43
N GLN A 365 1.05 9.58 -1.68
CA GLN A 365 -0.08 9.39 -2.59
C GLN A 365 -1.40 9.73 -1.89
N TYR A 366 -2.19 10.60 -2.49
CA TYR A 366 -3.57 10.85 -2.07
C TYR A 366 -4.49 9.76 -2.64
N ILE A 367 -5.20 9.07 -1.75
CA ILE A 367 -6.19 8.05 -2.10
C ILE A 367 -7.57 8.57 -1.71
N ASP A 368 -8.44 8.74 -2.72
CA ASP A 368 -9.84 9.10 -2.53
C ASP A 368 -10.69 7.82 -2.63
N SER A 369 -11.22 7.37 -1.50
CA SER A 369 -12.01 6.14 -1.36
C SER A 369 -13.44 6.45 -0.92
N LEU A 370 -14.31 5.44 -0.90
CA LEU A 370 -15.67 5.58 -0.37
C LEU A 370 -15.66 6.00 1.11
N THR A 371 -14.73 5.47 1.90
CA THR A 371 -14.61 5.75 3.33
C THR A 371 -13.97 7.08 3.67
N GLY A 372 -13.30 7.73 2.73
CA GLY A 372 -12.62 9.02 2.94
C GLY A 372 -11.39 9.18 2.07
N THR A 373 -10.74 10.32 2.22
CA THR A 373 -9.45 10.60 1.60
C THR A 373 -8.35 10.40 2.63
N TYR A 374 -7.34 9.61 2.28
CA TYR A 374 -6.17 9.39 3.12
C TYR A 374 -4.89 9.46 2.29
N LYS A 375 -3.75 9.53 2.96
CA LYS A 375 -2.44 9.54 2.34
C LYS A 375 -1.73 8.21 2.59
N GLU A 376 -1.09 7.70 1.54
CA GLU A 376 -0.25 6.52 1.60
C GLU A 376 1.22 6.92 1.47
N SER A 377 2.03 6.53 2.44
CA SER A 377 3.46 6.85 2.50
C SER A 377 4.37 5.72 2.01
N PHE A 378 3.83 4.52 1.83
CA PHE A 378 4.56 3.38 1.28
C PHE A 378 3.98 2.96 -0.06
N LEU A 379 4.78 3.04 -1.11
CA LEU A 379 4.41 2.75 -2.50
C LEU A 379 5.29 1.62 -3.02
N LEU A 380 4.70 0.59 -3.64
CA LEU A 380 5.44 -0.46 -4.32
C LEU A 380 4.86 -0.70 -5.71
N HIS A 381 5.69 -0.52 -6.73
CA HIS A 381 5.35 -0.72 -8.12
C HIS A 381 6.15 -1.88 -8.71
N TYR A 382 5.44 -2.75 -9.42
CA TYR A 382 5.99 -3.93 -10.07
C TYR A 382 5.82 -3.82 -11.57
N ASN A 383 6.90 -3.99 -12.31
CA ASN A 383 6.95 -3.95 -13.77
C ASN A 383 7.43 -5.27 -14.33
N PHE A 384 6.70 -5.78 -15.32
CA PHE A 384 7.00 -7.04 -16.00
C PHE A 384 7.12 -6.82 -17.51
N PRO A 385 8.26 -6.31 -17.99
CA PRO A 385 8.46 -6.05 -19.40
C PRO A 385 8.59 -7.36 -20.21
N PRO A 386 8.17 -7.38 -21.48
CA PRO A 386 8.20 -8.59 -22.32
C PRO A 386 9.57 -9.27 -22.44
N TYR A 387 10.64 -8.48 -22.40
CA TYR A 387 11.99 -9.04 -22.48
C TYR A 387 12.35 -9.97 -21.30
N SER A 388 11.66 -9.84 -20.16
CA SER A 388 11.89 -10.69 -18.98
C SER A 388 11.59 -12.18 -19.25
N VAL A 389 10.79 -12.47 -20.26
CA VAL A 389 10.49 -13.82 -20.75
C VAL A 389 11.05 -14.09 -22.15
N GLY A 390 11.91 -13.19 -22.66
CA GLY A 390 12.53 -13.32 -23.97
C GLY A 390 11.60 -13.03 -25.15
N GLU A 391 10.54 -12.25 -24.94
CA GLU A 391 9.54 -11.93 -25.96
C GLU A 391 9.59 -10.46 -26.37
N ALA A 392 9.24 -10.19 -27.63
CA ALA A 392 8.92 -8.86 -28.09
C ALA A 392 7.42 -8.62 -27.89
N GLY A 393 7.07 -7.54 -27.20
CA GLY A 393 5.68 -7.24 -26.87
C GLY A 393 5.42 -5.74 -26.76
N ARG A 394 4.13 -5.40 -26.63
CA ARG A 394 3.72 -4.01 -26.45
C ARG A 394 4.05 -3.51 -25.05
N MET A 395 4.78 -2.40 -24.98
CA MET A 395 4.96 -1.65 -23.74
C MET A 395 3.76 -0.72 -23.52
N GLY A 396 3.17 -0.75 -22.33
CA GLY A 396 1.99 0.04 -22.01
C GLY A 396 1.87 0.32 -20.51
N SER A 397 0.67 0.74 -20.08
CA SER A 397 0.37 0.86 -18.65
C SER A 397 0.34 -0.51 -17.98
N PRO A 398 0.67 -0.62 -16.68
CA PRO A 398 0.62 -1.87 -15.95
C PRO A 398 -0.74 -2.56 -16.07
N GLY A 399 -0.72 -3.85 -16.35
CA GLY A 399 -1.91 -4.68 -16.42
C GLY A 399 -2.41 -5.10 -15.03
N ARG A 400 -3.59 -5.71 -14.97
CA ARG A 400 -4.18 -6.20 -13.71
C ARG A 400 -3.27 -7.18 -12.95
N ARG A 401 -2.49 -8.01 -13.68
CA ARG A 401 -1.55 -8.96 -13.09
C ARG A 401 -0.39 -8.25 -12.40
N GLU A 402 0.17 -7.22 -13.05
CA GLU A 402 1.27 -6.43 -12.50
C GLU A 402 0.83 -5.67 -11.23
N ILE A 403 -0.37 -5.06 -11.25
CA ILE A 403 -0.96 -4.39 -10.08
C ILE A 403 -1.14 -5.42 -8.93
N GLY A 404 -1.63 -6.62 -9.22
CA GLY A 404 -1.81 -7.67 -8.21
C GLY A 404 -0.49 -8.16 -7.62
N HIS A 405 0.56 -8.35 -8.44
CA HIS A 405 1.89 -8.77 -7.97
C HIS A 405 2.56 -7.67 -7.13
N GLY A 406 2.44 -6.41 -7.53
CA GLY A 406 2.91 -5.27 -6.75
C GLY A 406 2.23 -5.21 -5.38
N LYS A 407 0.90 -5.38 -5.33
CA LYS A 407 0.16 -5.34 -4.07
C LYS A 407 0.48 -6.50 -3.13
N LEU A 408 0.72 -7.70 -3.68
CA LEU A 408 1.19 -8.85 -2.90
C LEU A 408 2.54 -8.53 -2.22
N ALA A 409 3.51 -8.00 -2.95
CA ALA A 409 4.80 -7.61 -2.39
C ALA A 409 4.66 -6.45 -1.38
N TRP A 410 3.79 -5.49 -1.66
CA TRP A 410 3.46 -4.39 -0.75
C TRP A 410 2.93 -4.91 0.59
N ARG A 411 1.96 -5.84 0.59
CA ARG A 411 1.42 -6.48 1.81
C ARG A 411 2.48 -7.27 2.57
N ALA A 412 3.37 -7.96 1.86
CA ALA A 412 4.44 -8.74 2.47
C ALA A 412 5.44 -7.88 3.25
N ILE A 413 5.74 -6.67 2.77
CA ILE A 413 6.76 -5.77 3.32
C ILE A 413 6.19 -4.80 4.36
N ARG A 414 4.98 -4.28 4.13
CA ARG A 414 4.37 -3.21 4.94
C ARG A 414 4.40 -3.46 6.46
N PRO A 415 4.10 -4.65 6.97
CA PRO A 415 4.09 -4.90 8.41
C PRO A 415 5.46 -4.72 9.08
N MET A 416 6.56 -4.78 8.31
CA MET A 416 7.93 -4.67 8.81
C MET A 416 8.51 -3.26 8.70
N LEU A 417 7.78 -2.33 8.11
CA LEU A 417 8.23 -0.93 8.00
C LEU A 417 8.18 -0.23 9.35
N PRO A 418 9.10 0.70 9.60
CA PRO A 418 9.05 1.57 10.79
C PRO A 418 7.80 2.46 10.76
N SER A 419 7.40 2.93 11.94
CA SER A 419 6.33 3.94 12.05
C SER A 419 6.74 5.25 11.37
N LYS A 420 5.76 6.06 10.98
CA LYS A 420 6.02 7.37 10.37
C LYS A 420 6.64 8.37 11.36
N GLU A 421 6.44 8.15 12.64
CA GLU A 421 7.05 8.92 13.73
C GLU A 421 8.55 8.63 13.82
N ASP A 422 8.94 7.36 13.70
CA ASP A 422 10.33 6.93 13.80
C ASP A 422 11.11 7.15 12.50
N PHE A 423 10.43 7.01 11.35
CA PHE A 423 11.03 7.17 10.02
C PHE A 423 10.12 8.00 9.09
N PRO A 424 10.22 9.34 9.12
CA PRO A 424 9.25 10.26 8.51
C PRO A 424 9.36 10.40 6.99
N TYR A 425 9.73 9.35 6.29
CA TYR A 425 9.88 9.33 4.84
C TYR A 425 8.67 8.75 4.15
N THR A 426 8.42 9.22 2.94
CA THR A 426 7.64 8.51 1.94
C THR A 426 8.57 7.52 1.24
N ILE A 427 8.22 6.25 1.24
CA ILE A 427 9.04 5.18 0.68
C ILE A 427 8.41 4.71 -0.62
N ARG A 428 9.16 4.74 -1.71
CA ARG A 428 8.75 4.17 -2.98
C ARG A 428 9.71 3.07 -3.40
N LEU A 429 9.18 1.86 -3.58
CA LEU A 429 9.88 0.75 -4.21
C LEU A 429 9.43 0.59 -5.66
N VAL A 430 10.36 0.32 -6.55
CA VAL A 430 10.08 -0.09 -7.93
C VAL A 430 10.85 -1.37 -8.20
N SER A 431 10.12 -2.42 -8.56
CA SER A 431 10.68 -3.71 -8.95
C SER A 431 10.58 -3.89 -10.46
N GLU A 432 11.71 -3.91 -11.12
CA GLU A 432 11.84 -4.24 -12.54
C GLU A 432 12.22 -5.71 -12.67
N ILE A 433 11.34 -6.51 -13.26
CA ILE A 433 11.62 -7.92 -13.51
C ILE A 433 12.47 -8.02 -14.79
N THR A 434 13.70 -8.45 -14.62
CA THR A 434 14.68 -8.55 -15.72
C THR A 434 14.72 -9.93 -16.33
N GLU A 435 14.37 -10.98 -15.56
CA GLU A 435 14.26 -12.36 -16.02
C GLU A 435 13.16 -13.08 -15.23
N SER A 436 12.40 -14.00 -15.87
CA SER A 436 11.31 -14.72 -15.21
C SER A 436 11.15 -16.17 -15.69
N ASN A 437 11.30 -17.09 -14.72
CA ASN A 437 10.91 -18.49 -14.81
C ASN A 437 10.37 -18.97 -13.46
N GLY A 438 9.14 -18.55 -13.12
CA GLY A 438 8.46 -18.89 -11.87
C GLY A 438 8.64 -17.83 -10.77
N SER A 439 7.52 -17.39 -10.24
CA SER A 439 7.34 -16.45 -9.11
C SER A 439 8.27 -15.23 -9.03
N SER A 440 8.17 -14.36 -10.01
CA SER A 440 8.82 -13.04 -9.99
C SER A 440 8.28 -12.11 -8.86
N SER A 441 7.03 -12.33 -8.39
CA SER A 441 6.49 -11.58 -7.25
C SER A 441 7.24 -11.90 -5.95
N MET A 442 7.64 -13.14 -5.72
CA MET A 442 8.43 -13.51 -4.54
C MET A 442 9.88 -13.05 -4.65
N ALA A 443 10.45 -13.00 -5.85
CA ALA A 443 11.73 -12.33 -6.09
C ALA A 443 11.64 -10.82 -5.78
N THR A 444 10.51 -10.19 -6.11
CA THR A 444 10.23 -8.80 -5.74
C THR A 444 10.19 -8.61 -4.21
N VAL A 445 9.56 -9.51 -3.46
CA VAL A 445 9.55 -9.45 -1.97
C VAL A 445 10.98 -9.48 -1.43
N CYS A 446 11.79 -10.45 -1.84
CA CYS A 446 13.17 -10.58 -1.39
C CYS A 446 14.03 -9.37 -1.77
N GLY A 447 13.96 -8.95 -3.03
CA GLY A 447 14.68 -7.77 -3.52
C GLY A 447 14.22 -6.48 -2.85
N SER A 448 12.93 -6.34 -2.52
CA SER A 448 12.38 -5.20 -1.79
C SER A 448 12.94 -5.10 -0.38
N SER A 449 12.99 -6.22 0.35
CA SER A 449 13.60 -6.28 1.68
C SER A 449 15.06 -5.83 1.63
N LEU A 450 15.86 -6.36 0.70
CA LEU A 450 17.26 -5.98 0.52
C LEU A 450 17.45 -4.52 0.10
N ALA A 451 16.63 -4.01 -0.83
CA ALA A 451 16.73 -2.63 -1.30
C ALA A 451 16.39 -1.61 -0.20
N LEU A 452 15.43 -1.93 0.67
CA LEU A 452 15.10 -1.11 1.84
C LEU A 452 16.24 -1.10 2.86
N MET A 453 16.82 -2.25 3.13
CA MET A 453 17.98 -2.38 4.02
C MET A 453 19.19 -1.64 3.45
N ASP A 454 19.44 -1.70 2.15
CA ASP A 454 20.48 -0.94 1.46
C ASP A 454 20.24 0.58 1.51
N ALA A 455 18.98 1.01 1.51
CA ALA A 455 18.62 2.41 1.68
C ALA A 455 18.76 2.93 3.12
N GLY A 456 19.03 2.06 4.09
CA GLY A 456 19.09 2.43 5.51
C GLY A 456 17.70 2.56 6.17
N VAL A 457 16.66 1.99 5.57
CA VAL A 457 15.33 1.93 6.20
C VAL A 457 15.38 0.93 7.35
N PRO A 458 15.04 1.33 8.59
CA PRO A 458 15.15 0.45 9.76
C PRO A 458 13.98 -0.55 9.79
N LEU A 459 14.01 -1.56 8.89
CA LEU A 459 13.06 -2.65 8.91
C LEU A 459 13.11 -3.39 10.25
N ALA A 460 11.96 -3.76 10.79
CA ALA A 460 11.89 -4.57 12.00
C ALA A 460 12.64 -5.90 11.82
N ARG A 461 12.48 -6.55 10.69
CA ARG A 461 13.16 -7.80 10.28
C ARG A 461 13.17 -7.94 8.76
N PRO A 462 14.15 -8.68 8.18
CA PRO A 462 14.13 -9.03 6.75
C PRO A 462 12.95 -9.92 6.40
N VAL A 463 12.42 -9.74 5.20
CA VAL A 463 11.30 -10.52 4.66
C VAL A 463 11.75 -11.29 3.43
N SER A 464 11.45 -12.58 3.39
CA SER A 464 11.58 -13.40 2.19
C SER A 464 10.24 -13.90 1.69
N GLY A 465 10.21 -14.42 0.47
CA GLY A 465 9.01 -15.00 -0.12
C GLY A 465 9.32 -16.21 -0.96
N ILE A 466 8.44 -17.20 -0.91
CA ILE A 466 8.53 -18.45 -1.68
C ILE A 466 7.21 -18.74 -2.39
N ALA A 467 7.27 -19.35 -3.57
CA ALA A 467 6.11 -19.91 -4.25
C ALA A 467 6.15 -21.43 -4.23
N MET A 468 5.06 -22.00 -3.74
CA MET A 468 4.82 -23.43 -3.64
C MET A 468 3.86 -23.87 -4.73
N GLY A 469 3.97 -25.10 -5.19
CA GLY A 469 3.03 -25.75 -6.08
C GLY A 469 2.48 -27.03 -5.50
N LEU A 470 1.40 -27.49 -6.09
CA LEU A 470 0.78 -28.78 -5.76
C LEU A 470 0.49 -29.53 -7.08
N ILE A 471 0.83 -30.81 -7.07
CA ILE A 471 0.30 -31.79 -8.00
C ILE A 471 -0.61 -32.71 -7.21
N LEU A 472 -1.87 -32.80 -7.56
CA LEU A 472 -2.88 -33.67 -6.90
C LEU A 472 -3.56 -34.52 -7.95
N GLU A 473 -3.39 -35.83 -7.87
CA GLU A 473 -4.02 -36.79 -8.77
C GLU A 473 -5.42 -37.19 -8.29
N PRO A 474 -6.32 -37.61 -9.20
CA PRO A 474 -7.64 -38.10 -8.80
C PRO A 474 -7.60 -39.31 -7.85
N SER A 475 -6.51 -40.04 -7.79
CA SER A 475 -6.26 -41.13 -6.84
C SER A 475 -6.10 -40.64 -5.39
N GLY A 476 -5.89 -39.32 -5.18
CA GLY A 476 -5.55 -38.71 -3.90
C GLY A 476 -4.05 -38.63 -3.63
N GLU A 477 -3.20 -39.16 -4.53
CA GLU A 477 -1.75 -38.98 -4.45
C GLU A 477 -1.38 -37.54 -4.75
N PHE A 478 -0.44 -36.98 -3.99
CA PHE A 478 -0.03 -35.58 -4.20
C PHE A 478 1.47 -35.36 -3.97
N ALA A 479 1.97 -34.29 -4.54
CA ALA A 479 3.31 -33.79 -4.32
C ALA A 479 3.28 -32.26 -4.13
N ILE A 480 3.99 -31.79 -3.11
CA ILE A 480 4.18 -30.36 -2.83
C ILE A 480 5.55 -29.95 -3.30
N LEU A 481 5.61 -28.89 -4.09
CA LEU A 481 6.82 -28.40 -4.74
C LEU A 481 7.23 -27.04 -4.14
N SER A 482 8.48 -26.95 -3.65
CA SER A 482 9.07 -25.67 -3.22
C SER A 482 9.67 -24.90 -4.39
N ASP A 483 9.47 -23.58 -4.43
CA ASP A 483 10.05 -22.70 -5.44
C ASP A 483 9.79 -23.20 -6.87
N ILE A 484 8.51 -23.15 -7.26
CA ILE A 484 8.05 -23.65 -8.55
C ILE A 484 8.57 -22.86 -9.74
N LEU A 485 8.84 -23.56 -10.82
CA LEU A 485 9.12 -23.01 -12.14
C LEU A 485 7.85 -22.63 -12.88
N GLY A 486 7.98 -21.85 -13.95
CA GLY A 486 6.85 -21.46 -14.79
C GLY A 486 6.09 -22.65 -15.39
N ASP A 487 6.80 -23.69 -15.80
CA ASP A 487 6.21 -24.93 -16.32
C ASP A 487 5.40 -25.66 -15.23
N GLU A 488 5.93 -25.75 -14.01
CA GLU A 488 5.26 -26.35 -12.84
C GLU A 488 4.05 -25.54 -12.37
N ASP A 489 4.11 -24.20 -12.41
CA ASP A 489 2.95 -23.34 -12.15
C ASP A 489 1.83 -23.56 -13.18
N HIS A 490 2.20 -23.63 -14.44
CA HIS A 490 1.22 -23.79 -15.55
C HIS A 490 0.47 -25.13 -15.48
N LEU A 491 1.16 -26.21 -15.16
CA LEU A 491 0.64 -27.58 -15.15
C LEU A 491 0.20 -28.06 -13.76
N GLY A 492 0.48 -27.30 -12.72
CA GLY A 492 0.12 -27.63 -11.34
C GLY A 492 -1.30 -27.20 -10.95
N ASP A 493 -1.75 -27.70 -9.83
CA ASP A 493 -3.12 -27.55 -9.29
C ASP A 493 -3.26 -26.43 -8.27
N MET A 494 -2.13 -25.91 -7.77
CA MET A 494 -2.08 -24.81 -6.80
C MET A 494 -0.86 -23.93 -7.07
N ASP A 495 -1.06 -22.63 -6.98
CA ASP A 495 -0.01 -21.60 -6.83
C ASP A 495 -0.18 -20.97 -5.45
N PHE A 496 0.76 -21.23 -4.56
CA PHE A 496 0.71 -20.84 -3.16
C PHE A 496 1.95 -20.04 -2.79
N LYS A 497 1.78 -18.76 -2.50
CA LYS A 497 2.86 -17.84 -2.17
C LYS A 497 2.82 -17.48 -0.70
N VAL A 498 3.94 -17.64 -0.03
CA VAL A 498 4.12 -17.31 1.39
C VAL A 498 5.28 -16.36 1.54
N ALA A 499 5.04 -15.22 2.16
CA ALA A 499 6.06 -14.26 2.56
C ALA A 499 6.08 -14.08 4.08
N GLY A 500 7.25 -13.78 4.63
CA GLY A 500 7.39 -13.53 6.06
C GLY A 500 8.84 -13.43 6.51
N THR A 501 9.01 -13.24 7.80
CA THR A 501 10.27 -13.14 8.52
C THR A 501 10.65 -14.49 9.15
N ARG A 502 11.67 -14.51 10.00
CA ARG A 502 11.98 -15.71 10.80
C ARG A 502 10.94 -15.99 11.90
N GLU A 503 10.19 -14.98 12.32
CA GLU A 503 9.22 -15.05 13.41
C GLU A 503 7.81 -15.47 12.96
N GLY A 504 7.43 -15.15 11.71
CA GLY A 504 6.09 -15.49 11.22
C GLY A 504 5.79 -15.01 9.80
N ILE A 505 4.54 -15.25 9.40
CA ILE A 505 4.01 -14.91 8.07
C ILE A 505 3.56 -13.45 8.04
N THR A 506 3.95 -12.73 6.97
CA THR A 506 3.48 -11.37 6.70
C THR A 506 2.48 -11.31 5.56
N SER A 507 2.49 -12.27 4.64
CA SER A 507 1.50 -12.36 3.57
C SER A 507 1.40 -13.78 3.03
N LEU A 508 0.18 -14.16 2.67
CA LEU A 508 -0.14 -15.43 2.07
C LEU A 508 -1.11 -15.20 0.92
N GLN A 509 -0.80 -15.75 -0.25
CA GLN A 509 -1.67 -15.73 -1.42
C GLN A 509 -1.74 -17.13 -2.04
N MET A 510 -2.98 -17.58 -2.33
CA MET A 510 -3.20 -18.91 -2.90
C MET A 510 -4.23 -18.85 -4.02
N ASP A 511 -3.93 -19.53 -5.09
CA ASP A 511 -4.81 -19.82 -6.20
C ASP A 511 -4.90 -21.33 -6.39
N ILE A 512 -6.09 -21.88 -6.34
CA ILE A 512 -6.36 -23.30 -6.48
C ILE A 512 -7.10 -23.52 -7.79
N LYS A 513 -6.64 -24.51 -8.56
CA LYS A 513 -7.16 -24.82 -9.88
C LYS A 513 -8.02 -26.11 -9.91
N VAL A 514 -8.07 -26.80 -8.77
CA VAL A 514 -8.82 -28.06 -8.60
C VAL A 514 -9.73 -27.98 -7.37
N PRO A 515 -10.90 -28.62 -7.34
CA PRO A 515 -11.68 -28.78 -6.12
C PRO A 515 -11.00 -29.78 -5.18
N GLY A 516 -10.87 -29.45 -3.88
CA GLY A 516 -10.54 -30.46 -2.87
C GLY A 516 -9.14 -30.44 -2.28
N ILE A 517 -8.55 -29.28 -2.02
CA ILE A 517 -7.37 -29.21 -1.14
C ILE A 517 -7.82 -29.41 0.31
N THR A 518 -7.27 -30.46 0.94
CA THR A 518 -7.57 -30.83 2.32
C THR A 518 -6.74 -30.00 3.31
N GLU A 519 -7.18 -29.97 4.59
CA GLU A 519 -6.42 -29.36 5.69
C GLU A 519 -5.02 -29.98 5.82
N GLU A 520 -4.89 -31.28 5.61
CA GLU A 520 -3.61 -32.00 5.70
C GLU A 520 -2.62 -31.53 4.61
N ILE A 521 -3.07 -31.40 3.37
CA ILE A 521 -2.25 -30.87 2.27
C ILE A 521 -1.82 -29.44 2.58
N MET A 522 -2.73 -28.63 3.09
CA MET A 522 -2.46 -27.23 3.47
C MET A 522 -1.41 -27.13 4.56
N LYS A 523 -1.54 -27.95 5.61
CA LYS A 523 -0.58 -28.02 6.72
C LYS A 523 0.83 -28.39 6.23
N GLN A 524 0.93 -29.39 5.37
CA GLN A 524 2.22 -29.79 4.80
C GLN A 524 2.81 -28.69 3.89
N ALA A 525 1.96 -28.05 3.06
CA ALA A 525 2.39 -26.95 2.17
C ALA A 525 2.93 -25.76 2.96
N ILE A 526 2.25 -25.36 4.03
CA ILE A 526 2.68 -24.26 4.92
C ILE A 526 4.00 -24.62 5.61
N ALA A 527 4.14 -25.83 6.15
CA ALA A 527 5.37 -26.27 6.81
C ALA A 527 6.57 -26.32 5.84
N GLN A 528 6.38 -26.83 4.62
CA GLN A 528 7.41 -26.85 3.60
C GLN A 528 7.76 -25.44 3.10
N ALA A 529 6.78 -24.55 2.99
CA ALA A 529 7.00 -23.14 2.66
C ALA A 529 7.81 -22.43 3.74
N SER A 530 7.56 -22.72 5.03
CA SER A 530 8.33 -22.17 6.15
C SER A 530 9.81 -22.54 6.04
N ALA A 531 10.11 -23.81 5.82
CA ALA A 531 11.49 -24.28 5.63
C ALA A 531 12.19 -23.60 4.43
N GLY A 532 11.48 -23.49 3.31
CA GLY A 532 12.01 -22.83 2.10
C GLY A 532 12.24 -21.34 2.30
N ARG A 533 11.33 -20.64 3.01
CA ARG A 533 11.43 -19.22 3.32
C ARG A 533 12.61 -18.91 4.25
N LEU A 534 12.85 -19.75 5.26
CA LEU A 534 14.00 -19.62 6.15
C LEU A 534 15.32 -19.81 5.39
N HIS A 535 15.39 -20.81 4.50
CA HIS A 535 16.55 -21.01 3.63
C HIS A 535 16.82 -19.77 2.74
N ILE A 536 15.76 -19.16 2.17
CA ILE A 536 15.91 -17.94 1.36
C ILE A 536 16.46 -16.79 2.19
N LEU A 537 16.00 -16.62 3.45
CA LEU A 537 16.55 -15.62 4.37
C LEU A 537 18.04 -15.85 4.64
N ASP A 538 18.46 -17.11 4.87
CA ASP A 538 19.87 -17.45 5.08
C ASP A 538 20.75 -17.08 3.85
N GLU A 539 20.21 -17.23 2.64
CA GLU A 539 20.90 -16.81 1.41
C GLU A 539 20.93 -15.28 1.27
N MET A 540 19.86 -14.58 1.66
CA MET A 540 19.80 -13.11 1.64
C MET A 540 20.75 -12.48 2.65
N ASP A 541 20.90 -13.08 3.84
CA ASP A 541 21.80 -12.61 4.89
C ASP A 541 23.28 -12.58 4.44
N LYS A 542 23.68 -13.44 3.50
CA LYS A 542 25.03 -13.41 2.91
C LYS A 542 25.35 -12.11 2.18
N ALA A 543 24.33 -11.44 1.63
CA ALA A 543 24.47 -10.15 0.97
C ALA A 543 24.28 -8.99 1.97
N MET A 544 23.31 -9.10 2.88
CA MET A 544 23.02 -8.06 3.88
C MET A 544 22.21 -8.65 5.04
N GLU A 545 22.83 -8.71 6.22
CA GLU A 545 22.22 -9.26 7.45
C GLU A 545 21.33 -8.23 8.18
N ALA A 546 21.67 -6.95 8.09
CA ALA A 546 20.97 -5.86 8.78
C ALA A 546 20.90 -4.60 7.90
N PRO A 547 19.93 -3.71 8.13
CA PRO A 547 19.88 -2.42 7.45
C PRO A 547 21.16 -1.60 7.67
N ARG A 548 21.55 -0.79 6.68
CA ARG A 548 22.64 0.19 6.86
C ARG A 548 22.29 1.14 8.01
N ALA A 549 23.30 1.50 8.80
CA ALA A 549 23.15 2.42 9.93
C ALA A 549 22.83 3.85 9.49
N GLU A 550 23.24 4.23 8.28
CA GLU A 550 23.05 5.56 7.71
C GLU A 550 22.34 5.46 6.36
N LEU A 551 21.59 6.52 6.04
CA LEU A 551 20.96 6.66 4.72
C LEU A 551 22.03 6.84 3.63
N GLY A 552 21.73 6.41 2.41
CA GLY A 552 22.59 6.63 1.26
C GLY A 552 22.89 8.12 1.04
N GLU A 553 24.05 8.42 0.47
CA GLU A 553 24.55 9.79 0.22
C GLU A 553 23.54 10.67 -0.54
N PHE A 554 22.76 10.06 -1.44
CA PHE A 554 21.81 10.80 -2.29
C PHE A 554 20.40 10.85 -1.69
N ALA A 555 20.15 10.18 -0.58
CA ALA A 555 18.86 10.24 0.10
C ALA A 555 18.65 11.59 0.78
N PRO A 556 17.46 12.19 0.75
CA PRO A 556 17.18 13.42 1.46
C PRO A 556 17.30 13.20 2.97
N LYS A 557 17.97 14.12 3.67
CA LYS A 557 17.99 14.14 5.14
C LYS A 557 16.75 14.89 5.63
N ILE A 558 16.11 14.40 6.67
CA ILE A 558 14.94 15.04 7.31
C ILE A 558 15.26 15.29 8.77
N GLU A 559 15.14 16.56 9.20
CA GLU A 559 15.16 16.94 10.60
C GLU A 559 13.79 17.46 11.03
N SER A 560 13.38 17.11 12.24
CA SER A 560 12.14 17.59 12.83
C SER A 560 12.44 18.58 13.95
N ILE A 561 11.73 19.71 13.93
CA ILE A 561 11.73 20.67 15.04
C ILE A 561 10.29 20.88 15.50
N LYS A 562 10.11 21.30 16.75
CA LYS A 562 8.79 21.61 17.28
C LYS A 562 8.71 23.09 17.65
N ILE A 563 7.65 23.74 17.19
CA ILE A 563 7.32 25.12 17.54
C ILE A 563 5.97 25.16 18.27
N ALA A 564 5.68 26.26 18.94
CA ALA A 564 4.36 26.49 19.53
C ALA A 564 3.29 26.62 18.43
N VAL A 565 2.12 26.01 18.66
CA VAL A 565 1.03 25.94 17.65
C VAL A 565 0.54 27.33 17.21
N ASP A 566 0.55 28.31 18.10
CA ASP A 566 0.20 29.71 17.79
C ASP A 566 1.19 30.38 16.81
N LYS A 567 2.45 29.89 16.75
CA LYS A 567 3.49 30.36 15.84
C LYS A 567 3.41 29.81 14.42
N ILE A 568 2.63 28.76 14.19
CA ILE A 568 2.45 28.16 12.86
C ILE A 568 2.05 29.21 11.82
N ARG A 569 1.11 30.10 12.17
CA ARG A 569 0.63 31.16 11.27
C ARG A 569 1.73 32.16 10.90
N GLU A 570 2.65 32.46 11.82
CA GLU A 570 3.78 33.36 11.59
C GLU A 570 4.79 32.74 10.63
N VAL A 571 5.10 31.45 10.79
CA VAL A 571 6.01 30.69 9.94
C VAL A 571 5.43 30.49 8.53
N ILE A 572 4.13 30.22 8.42
CA ILE A 572 3.46 30.11 7.12
C ILE A 572 3.38 31.49 6.43
N GLY A 573 3.06 32.54 7.17
CA GLY A 573 2.83 33.88 6.68
C GLY A 573 1.53 34.03 5.88
N SER A 574 1.12 35.26 5.59
CA SER A 574 -0.10 35.55 4.84
C SER A 574 -0.09 34.89 3.46
N GLY A 575 -1.06 33.98 3.22
CA GLY A 575 -1.14 33.20 1.97
C GLY A 575 0.08 32.33 1.67
N GLY A 576 0.85 31.92 2.69
CA GLY A 576 2.03 31.08 2.55
C GLY A 576 3.29 31.81 2.05
N LYS A 577 3.35 33.12 2.17
CA LYS A 577 4.45 33.93 1.64
C LYS A 577 5.79 33.64 2.32
N VAL A 578 5.78 33.53 3.66
CA VAL A 578 7.01 33.37 4.45
C VAL A 578 7.61 31.98 4.22
N ILE A 579 6.80 30.93 4.29
CA ILE A 579 7.28 29.58 4.05
C ILE A 579 7.83 29.39 2.63
N ARG A 580 7.18 29.98 1.61
CA ARG A 580 7.70 29.93 0.24
C ARG A 580 9.03 30.65 0.10
N GLU A 581 9.21 31.77 0.79
CA GLU A 581 10.48 32.51 0.77
C GLU A 581 11.60 31.70 1.44
N ILE A 582 11.30 31.00 2.57
CA ILE A 582 12.26 30.12 3.23
C ILE A 582 12.67 29.00 2.28
N VAL A 583 11.69 28.29 1.68
CA VAL A 583 11.95 27.20 0.73
C VAL A 583 12.77 27.67 -0.48
N GLU A 584 12.43 28.82 -1.07
CA GLU A 584 13.14 29.37 -2.25
C GLU A 584 14.58 29.74 -1.95
N LYS A 585 14.84 30.36 -0.78
CA LYS A 585 16.19 30.83 -0.45
C LYS A 585 17.10 29.76 0.12
N THR A 586 16.55 28.79 0.86
CA THR A 586 17.35 27.71 1.47
C THR A 586 17.44 26.48 0.57
N GLY A 587 16.49 26.29 -0.34
CA GLY A 587 16.37 25.07 -1.17
C GLY A 587 15.93 23.83 -0.37
N ALA A 588 15.48 24.00 0.89
CA ALA A 588 14.93 22.93 1.70
C ALA A 588 13.43 22.79 1.46
N LYS A 589 12.89 21.56 1.54
CA LYS A 589 11.45 21.29 1.61
C LYS A 589 11.00 21.38 3.07
N ILE A 590 9.85 21.96 3.34
CA ILE A 590 9.32 22.18 4.69
C ILE A 590 7.88 21.71 4.75
N ASP A 591 7.59 20.78 5.66
CA ASP A 591 6.26 20.29 5.96
C ASP A 591 5.88 20.67 7.40
N ILE A 592 4.71 21.26 7.60
CA ILE A 592 4.25 21.79 8.90
C ILE A 592 2.99 21.03 9.33
N GLY A 593 3.10 20.32 10.45
CA GLY A 593 1.98 19.65 11.10
C GLY A 593 1.14 20.62 11.96
N ASP A 594 -0.13 20.32 12.10
CA ASP A 594 -1.08 21.10 12.93
C ASP A 594 -0.72 21.13 14.42
N ASP A 595 0.11 20.18 14.88
CA ASP A 595 0.62 20.07 16.23
C ASP A 595 1.89 20.91 16.51
N GLY A 596 2.35 21.66 15.51
CA GLY A 596 3.58 22.47 15.56
C GLY A 596 4.86 21.72 15.23
N THR A 597 4.79 20.47 14.81
CA THR A 597 5.95 19.72 14.30
C THR A 597 6.28 20.19 12.88
N ILE A 598 7.50 20.63 12.65
CA ILE A 598 8.01 21.04 11.34
C ILE A 598 9.10 20.06 10.90
N LYS A 599 8.89 19.43 9.75
CA LYS A 599 9.87 18.57 9.10
C LYS A 599 10.58 19.36 8.00
N ILE A 600 11.91 19.37 8.05
CA ILE A 600 12.78 20.10 7.13
C ILE A 600 13.61 19.07 6.38
N ALA A 601 13.52 19.00 5.08
CA ALA A 601 14.19 18.01 4.25
C ALA A 601 15.08 18.68 3.20
N ALA A 602 16.31 18.21 3.07
CA ALA A 602 17.24 18.59 2.00
C ALA A 602 18.32 17.52 1.79
N ASN A 603 19.01 17.56 0.65
CA ASN A 603 20.13 16.67 0.37
C ASN A 603 21.43 17.12 1.10
N GLU A 604 21.53 18.40 1.48
CA GLU A 604 22.67 19.00 2.13
C GLU A 604 22.29 19.49 3.52
N GLN A 605 23.10 19.16 4.53
CA GLN A 605 22.88 19.54 5.93
C GLN A 605 22.82 21.07 6.11
N GLU A 606 23.65 21.81 5.36
CA GLU A 606 23.70 23.26 5.42
C GLU A 606 22.34 23.91 5.07
N LYS A 607 21.60 23.33 4.13
CA LYS A 607 20.26 23.81 3.75
C LYS A 607 19.24 23.61 4.86
N ILE A 608 19.34 22.46 5.56
CA ILE A 608 18.48 22.16 6.71
C ILE A 608 18.75 23.14 7.85
N GLU A 609 20.02 23.36 8.20
CA GLU A 609 20.39 24.27 9.26
C GLU A 609 19.99 25.72 8.96
N ALA A 610 20.14 26.18 7.71
CA ALA A 610 19.68 27.50 7.29
C ALA A 610 18.15 27.65 7.43
N ALA A 611 17.38 26.67 7.00
CA ALA A 611 15.92 26.70 7.14
C ALA A 611 15.49 26.64 8.61
N LYS A 612 16.13 25.78 9.40
CA LYS A 612 15.89 25.62 10.83
C LYS A 612 16.15 26.92 11.60
N ALA A 613 17.33 27.54 11.36
CA ALA A 613 17.68 28.81 11.97
C ALA A 613 16.67 29.92 11.63
N TRP A 614 16.21 29.95 10.39
CA TRP A 614 15.20 30.93 9.96
C TRP A 614 13.84 30.68 10.63
N ILE A 615 13.34 29.45 10.64
CA ILE A 615 12.09 29.11 11.32
C ILE A 615 12.19 29.42 12.83
N GLN A 616 13.29 29.07 13.47
CA GLN A 616 13.52 29.36 14.90
C GLN A 616 13.53 30.85 15.17
N SER A 617 14.10 31.67 14.30
CA SER A 617 14.10 33.14 14.44
C SER A 617 12.70 33.74 14.40
N ILE A 618 11.75 33.09 13.68
CA ILE A 618 10.35 33.53 13.63
C ILE A 618 9.57 33.02 14.84
N ALA A 619 9.80 31.75 15.20
CA ALA A 619 9.03 31.05 16.24
C ALA A 619 9.45 31.39 17.68
N SER A 620 10.74 31.79 17.86
CA SER A 620 11.29 32.12 19.17
C SER A 620 10.72 33.45 19.69
N GLU A 621 10.59 33.54 20.99
CA GLU A 621 10.27 34.80 21.69
C GLU A 621 11.51 35.31 22.37
N PRO A 622 11.74 36.64 22.34
CA PRO A 622 12.86 37.22 23.07
C PRO A 622 12.63 37.07 24.58
N GLU A 623 13.70 36.72 25.30
CA GLU A 623 13.65 36.57 26.75
C GLU A 623 13.85 37.90 27.44
N VAL A 624 12.96 38.22 28.39
CA VAL A 624 13.03 39.46 29.19
C VAL A 624 14.36 39.46 30.00
N GLY A 625 15.06 40.56 29.94
CA GLY A 625 16.35 40.73 30.61
C GLY A 625 17.58 40.39 29.75
N THR A 626 17.40 39.70 28.61
CA THR A 626 18.49 39.34 27.68
C THR A 626 18.87 40.52 26.80
N ILE A 627 20.19 40.63 26.52
CA ILE A 627 20.76 41.67 25.67
C ILE A 627 20.89 41.12 24.23
N TYR A 628 20.42 41.91 23.31
CA TYR A 628 20.43 41.60 21.87
C TYR A 628 21.22 42.69 21.13
N THR A 629 21.92 42.31 20.10
CA THR A 629 22.46 43.24 19.11
C THR A 629 21.39 43.51 18.05
N GLY A 630 21.01 44.76 17.88
CA GLY A 630 19.97 45.16 16.97
C GLY A 630 20.41 46.32 16.07
N LYS A 631 19.60 46.57 15.01
CA LYS A 631 19.85 47.65 14.06
C LYS A 631 18.73 48.69 14.14
N VAL A 632 19.10 49.96 14.24
CA VAL A 632 18.13 51.07 14.24
C VAL A 632 17.40 51.12 12.89
N VAL A 633 16.11 50.93 12.93
CA VAL A 633 15.25 50.95 11.72
C VAL A 633 14.72 52.34 11.47
N LYS A 634 14.33 53.07 12.54
CA LYS A 634 13.76 54.40 12.41
C LYS A 634 14.00 55.21 13.69
N VAL A 635 14.38 56.45 13.54
CA VAL A 635 14.50 57.44 14.65
C VAL A 635 13.31 58.37 14.61
N VAL A 636 12.68 58.61 15.77
CA VAL A 636 11.50 59.46 15.99
C VAL A 636 11.73 60.38 17.23
N ASP A 637 10.92 61.44 17.42
CA ASP A 637 11.08 62.40 18.47
C ASP A 637 11.05 61.83 19.90
N PHE A 638 10.36 60.70 20.08
CA PHE A 638 10.20 60.03 21.38
C PHE A 638 11.11 58.79 21.58
N GLY A 639 11.97 58.48 20.62
CA GLY A 639 12.92 57.33 20.71
C GLY A 639 13.35 56.79 19.37
N ALA A 640 13.81 55.51 19.34
CA ALA A 640 14.20 54.81 18.14
C ALA A 640 13.59 53.40 18.09
N PHE A 641 13.17 53.01 16.94
CA PHE A 641 12.74 51.62 16.67
C PHE A 641 14.01 50.84 16.28
N VAL A 642 14.24 49.74 16.96
CA VAL A 642 15.39 48.86 16.76
C VAL A 642 14.87 47.47 16.40
N ASN A 643 15.30 46.97 15.27
CA ASN A 643 15.14 45.57 14.93
C ASN A 643 16.20 44.77 15.73
N PHE A 644 15.77 43.99 16.72
CA PHE A 644 16.66 43.38 17.70
C PHE A 644 16.58 41.87 17.76
N PHE A 645 15.50 41.28 17.20
CA PHE A 645 15.32 39.82 17.27
C PHE A 645 14.55 39.33 16.04
N GLY A 646 15.23 38.75 15.06
CA GLY A 646 14.63 38.30 13.80
C GLY A 646 13.88 39.40 13.08
N ALA A 647 12.57 39.23 12.87
CA ALA A 647 11.70 40.24 12.24
C ALA A 647 11.02 41.20 13.26
N LYS A 648 11.39 41.13 14.54
CA LYS A 648 10.75 41.91 15.62
C LYS A 648 11.46 43.23 15.87
N ASP A 649 10.70 44.32 15.81
CA ASP A 649 11.13 45.65 16.18
C ASP A 649 10.68 45.99 17.60
N GLY A 650 11.54 46.68 18.33
CA GLY A 650 11.22 47.20 19.64
C GLY A 650 11.54 48.70 19.75
N LEU A 651 10.83 49.40 20.68
CA LEU A 651 11.03 50.81 20.93
C LEU A 651 12.07 50.98 22.02
N VAL A 652 13.15 51.68 21.74
CA VAL A 652 14.02 52.32 22.73
C VAL A 652 13.47 53.73 22.93
N HIS A 653 12.72 53.93 24.03
CA HIS A 653 12.19 55.24 24.36
C HIS A 653 13.37 56.22 24.67
N VAL A 654 13.19 57.52 24.38
CA VAL A 654 14.22 58.53 24.59
C VAL A 654 14.88 58.50 25.98
N SER A 655 14.14 58.14 27.01
CA SER A 655 14.62 57.96 28.39
C SER A 655 15.41 56.67 28.63
N GLN A 656 15.45 55.79 27.62
CA GLN A 656 16.16 54.52 27.67
C GLN A 656 17.36 54.45 26.70
N ILE A 657 17.70 55.58 26.05
CA ILE A 657 18.85 55.63 25.10
C ILE A 657 20.15 55.76 25.90
N ALA A 658 20.23 56.70 26.86
CA ALA A 658 21.45 56.96 27.66
C ALA A 658 21.09 57.30 29.11
N LEU A 659 22.10 57.29 29.99
CA LEU A 659 21.95 57.71 31.40
C LEU A 659 21.68 59.21 31.50
N GLU A 660 22.32 60.01 30.66
CA GLU A 660 22.11 61.44 30.57
C GLU A 660 20.84 61.77 29.76
N ARG A 661 20.26 62.92 30.02
CA ARG A 661 19.05 63.34 29.33
C ARG A 661 19.34 63.63 27.84
N VAL A 662 18.84 62.81 26.96
CA VAL A 662 18.88 63.02 25.48
C VAL A 662 17.75 63.97 25.12
N ALA A 663 18.09 65.13 24.54
CA ALA A 663 17.10 66.12 24.09
C ALA A 663 16.43 65.72 22.78
N ASN A 664 17.20 65.16 21.83
CA ASN A 664 16.71 64.67 20.54
C ASN A 664 17.38 63.31 20.23
N PRO A 665 16.61 62.26 20.05
CA PRO A 665 17.19 60.95 19.68
C PRO A 665 18.07 60.91 18.44
N ALA A 666 17.80 61.77 17.46
CA ALA A 666 18.59 61.90 16.24
C ALA A 666 20.04 62.45 16.45
N ASP A 667 20.30 63.06 17.60
CA ASP A 667 21.65 63.52 17.92
C ASP A 667 22.57 62.39 18.38
N VAL A 668 21.98 61.24 18.79
CA VAL A 668 22.69 60.10 19.40
C VAL A 668 22.61 58.83 18.53
N LEU A 669 21.51 58.67 17.79
CA LEU A 669 21.21 57.49 16.98
C LEU A 669 20.96 57.84 15.54
N SER A 670 21.45 56.99 14.64
CA SER A 670 21.25 57.09 13.21
C SER A 670 20.56 55.82 12.66
N GLU A 671 19.72 55.98 11.66
CA GLU A 671 19.13 54.85 10.95
C GLU A 671 20.21 53.96 10.35
N GLY A 672 20.11 52.66 10.52
CA GLY A 672 21.12 51.69 10.10
C GLY A 672 22.23 51.43 11.09
N GLN A 673 22.32 52.17 12.21
CA GLN A 673 23.32 51.99 13.27
C GLN A 673 23.08 50.68 14.04
N GLU A 674 24.15 49.92 14.32
CA GLU A 674 24.10 48.76 15.18
C GLU A 674 24.19 49.18 16.66
N VAL A 675 23.28 48.66 17.47
CA VAL A 675 23.16 48.98 18.89
C VAL A 675 22.89 47.75 19.73
N LYS A 676 23.37 47.71 20.98
CA LYS A 676 23.06 46.64 21.91
C LYS A 676 21.94 47.09 22.84
N VAL A 677 20.87 46.27 22.91
CA VAL A 677 19.63 46.59 23.62
C VAL A 677 19.23 45.46 24.55
N LYS A 678 18.86 45.80 25.80
CA LYS A 678 18.28 44.87 26.76
C LYS A 678 16.74 44.83 26.52
N PHE A 679 16.17 43.65 26.39
CA PHE A 679 14.72 43.51 26.27
C PHE A 679 14.05 43.58 27.62
N LEU A 680 13.20 44.60 27.81
CA LEU A 680 12.50 44.88 29.08
C LEU A 680 11.09 44.26 29.18
N GLY A 681 10.65 43.55 28.13
CA GLY A 681 9.26 43.02 28.05
C GLY A 681 8.34 43.86 27.19
N PHE A 682 7.04 43.69 27.41
CA PHE A 682 5.99 44.38 26.64
C PHE A 682 5.32 45.47 27.50
N ASP A 683 4.80 46.51 26.85
CA ASP A 683 3.96 47.50 27.51
C ASP A 683 2.49 47.01 27.65
N ASP A 684 1.63 47.78 28.36
CA ASP A 684 0.20 47.43 28.53
C ASP A 684 -0.57 47.31 27.20
N ARG A 685 0.00 47.70 26.10
CA ARG A 685 -0.56 47.63 24.74
C ARG A 685 0.14 46.55 23.88
N GLY A 686 1.00 45.71 24.49
CA GLY A 686 1.72 44.63 23.80
C GLY A 686 2.88 45.10 22.94
N LYS A 687 3.38 46.35 23.10
CA LYS A 687 4.56 46.83 22.34
C LYS A 687 5.85 46.49 23.07
N THR A 688 6.84 46.07 22.32
CA THR A 688 8.17 45.70 22.81
C THR A 688 8.95 46.90 23.33
N LYS A 689 9.41 46.82 24.59
CA LYS A 689 10.28 47.82 25.25
C LYS A 689 11.74 47.37 25.24
N LEU A 690 12.62 48.26 24.84
CA LEU A 690 14.06 48.05 24.81
C LEU A 690 14.80 49.15 25.62
N SER A 691 15.98 48.81 26.20
CA SER A 691 16.85 49.76 26.86
C SER A 691 18.28 49.64 26.37
N MET A 692 18.88 50.75 26.02
CA MET A 692 20.30 50.89 25.74
C MET A 692 21.09 51.38 26.96
N LYS A 693 20.45 52.21 27.81
CA LYS A 693 21.12 52.88 28.95
C LYS A 693 21.71 51.94 30.00
N VAL A 694 21.20 50.70 30.07
CA VAL A 694 21.65 49.68 31.03
C VAL A 694 22.60 48.63 30.37
N VAL A 695 23.04 48.90 29.14
CA VAL A 695 23.93 48.00 28.38
C VAL A 695 25.18 48.78 27.98
N ASP A 696 26.32 48.24 28.29
CA ASP A 696 27.59 48.75 27.77
C ASP A 696 27.66 48.49 26.25
N GLN A 697 27.74 49.56 25.46
CA GLN A 697 27.66 49.47 23.99
C GLN A 697 28.95 48.89 23.37
N GLU A 698 30.07 48.88 24.10
CA GLU A 698 31.32 48.29 23.63
C GLU A 698 31.40 46.80 23.99
N THR A 699 31.21 46.45 25.28
CA THR A 699 31.34 45.07 25.75
C THR A 699 30.08 44.26 25.58
N GLY A 700 28.89 44.89 25.65
CA GLY A 700 27.58 44.22 25.65
C GLY A 700 27.17 43.67 27.00
N GLU A 701 27.86 44.08 28.08
CA GLU A 701 27.54 43.66 29.44
C GLU A 701 26.35 44.44 30.02
N ASP A 702 25.61 43.78 30.88
CA ASP A 702 24.55 44.41 31.67
C ASP A 702 25.20 45.22 32.81
N ILE A 703 25.06 46.53 32.73
CA ILE A 703 25.61 47.44 33.72
C ILE A 703 24.58 47.97 34.74
N THR A 704 23.38 47.35 34.77
CA THR A 704 22.26 47.76 35.66
C THR A 704 22.70 47.83 37.12
N ASP A 705 23.38 46.77 37.62
CA ASP A 705 23.81 46.70 39.04
C ASP A 705 24.87 47.74 39.37
N LYS A 706 25.80 47.97 38.42
CA LYS A 706 26.87 49.00 38.57
C LYS A 706 26.24 50.41 38.68
N ILE A 707 25.29 50.70 37.81
CA ILE A 707 24.59 51.98 37.81
C ILE A 707 23.76 52.17 39.11
N ASN A 708 23.09 51.10 39.56
CA ASN A 708 22.30 51.16 40.81
C ASN A 708 23.21 51.30 42.03
N ALA A 709 24.40 50.71 42.08
CA ALA A 709 25.38 50.91 43.13
C ALA A 709 25.87 52.37 43.19
N GLU A 710 26.27 52.95 42.03
CA GLU A 710 26.68 54.33 41.93
C GLU A 710 25.59 55.35 42.33
N ARG A 711 24.30 55.04 42.01
CA ARG A 711 23.17 55.85 42.41
C ARG A 711 22.89 55.76 43.92
N ALA A 712 23.04 54.57 44.49
CA ALA A 712 22.89 54.38 45.95
C ALA A 712 23.94 55.18 46.73
N GLU A 713 25.20 55.25 46.23
CA GLU A 713 26.27 56.09 46.82
C GLU A 713 25.92 57.61 46.79
N ARG A 714 25.14 58.02 45.80
CA ARG A 714 24.67 59.41 45.64
C ARG A 714 23.34 59.68 46.37
N GLY A 715 22.76 58.68 47.05
CA GLY A 715 21.48 58.80 47.74
C GLY A 715 20.27 58.86 46.79
N GLU A 716 20.42 58.42 45.58
CA GLU A 716 19.39 58.38 44.55
C GLU A 716 18.66 57.04 44.55
N ALA A 717 17.35 57.04 44.22
CA ALA A 717 16.61 55.79 44.04
C ALA A 717 17.16 54.96 42.90
N PRO A 718 17.07 53.60 42.95
CA PRO A 718 17.49 52.71 41.86
C PRO A 718 16.81 53.08 40.52
N LEU A 719 17.42 52.71 39.39
CA LEU A 719 16.80 52.90 38.08
C LEU A 719 15.45 52.24 38.04
N SER A 720 14.41 53.02 37.76
CA SER A 720 13.12 52.42 37.48
C SER A 720 13.14 51.82 36.08
N GLU A 721 12.81 50.57 35.96
CA GLU A 721 12.61 49.88 34.68
C GLU A 721 11.33 50.36 33.97
N ASP A 722 10.52 51.21 34.66
CA ASP A 722 9.25 51.68 34.17
C ASP A 722 9.40 52.92 33.28
N THR A 723 9.05 52.75 32.01
CA THR A 723 9.00 53.82 31.02
C THR A 723 7.69 54.59 31.11
N GLY A 724 7.73 55.70 31.90
CA GLY A 724 6.84 56.83 31.65
C GLY A 724 5.31 56.62 31.72
N GLY A 725 4.84 55.97 32.77
CA GLY A 725 3.45 56.13 33.20
C GLY A 725 3.30 57.40 34.04
N ARG A 726 2.47 58.39 33.64
CA ARG A 726 2.13 59.52 34.50
C ARG A 726 1.63 59.02 35.84
N PRO A 727 2.07 59.59 36.99
CA PRO A 727 1.59 59.20 38.29
C PRO A 727 0.06 59.38 38.37
N LYS A 728 -0.65 58.33 38.76
CA LYS A 728 -2.09 58.42 39.13
C LYS A 728 -2.20 59.42 40.27
N ARG A 729 -2.89 60.53 40.04
CA ARG A 729 -3.36 61.42 41.07
C ARG A 729 -4.42 60.64 41.89
N GLU A 730 -4.15 60.42 43.16
CA GLU A 730 -5.15 60.07 44.17
C GLU A 730 -6.19 61.17 44.21
N GLY A 731 -7.37 60.90 43.74
CA GLY A 731 -8.54 61.79 43.77
C GLY A 731 -9.63 61.16 44.61
N GLY A 732 -9.88 61.81 45.73
CA GLY A 732 -10.76 61.44 46.81
C GLY A 732 -12.18 61.08 46.43
N ASP A 733 -12.62 60.21 47.24
CA ASP A 733 -13.99 59.78 47.52
C ASP A 733 -15.03 60.92 47.52
N ARG A 734 -16.06 60.82 46.68
CA ARG A 734 -17.41 61.37 46.92
C ARG A 734 -18.44 60.52 46.21
N GLY A 735 -19.22 59.85 47.05
CA GLY A 735 -20.36 59.03 46.67
C GLY A 735 -21.47 59.79 45.92
N GLY A 736 -22.29 59.04 45.21
CA GLY A 736 -23.47 59.53 44.49
C GLY A 736 -24.26 58.40 43.87
N ASP A 737 -25.10 57.81 44.67
CA ASP A 737 -26.18 56.89 44.32
C ASP A 737 -27.16 57.46 43.27
N ARG A 738 -27.69 56.60 42.39
CA ARG A 738 -28.98 56.59 41.67
C ARG A 738 -28.74 56.01 40.24
N GLY A 739 -29.31 54.91 39.81
CA GLY A 739 -30.65 54.48 39.89
C GLY A 739 -31.01 53.74 38.61
N ARG A 740 -31.55 52.60 38.77
CA ARG A 740 -32.18 51.69 37.76
C ARG A 740 -32.76 52.38 36.51
N ARG A 741 -32.59 51.70 35.33
CA ARG A 741 -33.76 51.23 34.55
C ARG A 741 -33.38 50.23 33.48
N ARG A 742 -34.10 49.16 33.53
CA ARG A 742 -34.25 48.14 32.41
C ARG A 742 -35.01 48.80 31.24
N ARG A 743 -34.71 48.31 30.05
CA ARG A 743 -35.64 47.96 28.94
C ARG A 743 -34.77 47.53 27.76
N ASP A 744 -35.03 46.56 27.15
CA ASP A 744 -35.77 45.43 26.60
C ASP A 744 -34.85 44.73 25.65
#